data_5b652b1c1099ad1173fe7938267d2391
#
_entry.id   5b652b1c1099ad1173fe7938267d2391
#
_cell.length_a   1.000
_cell.length_b   1.000
_cell.length_c   1.000
_cell.angle_alpha   90.00
_cell.angle_beta   90.00
_cell.angle_gamma   90.00
#
_symmetry.space_group_name_H-M   'P 1'
#
loop_
_entity.id
_entity.type
_entity.pdbx_description
1 polymer ?
#
loop_
_entity_poly.entity_id
_entity_poly.type
_entity_poly.pdbx_seq_one_letter_code
_entity_poly.pdbx_strand_id
1 'polypeptide(L)'
;MTEPGFSVSLNPIVPWPFLIVASAAVVGLTVAAYARKLRGPGARWRWLALGLRLFALLLCILAALRPSVIMQEKKRQAASVVFLVDSSSSMKIQDEANSQSRWAAAKEALKAGVEAAKGLGGDLEVREFAFDSELRDLKPDEPPPDPEGRETQLGSMMIELDKRQSQGGRRLARLVILSDFASNNGTNPLVAARRYRDQQAPVTTIVLGTQASGADSRDIAVRDITAGPTVFVKNKLEVRGTLSARGFAGETLDVELLVDDGPAVAKVQVKVPVDAESVPIAGLNYIPESPGDKKLTLKVAQRPGELVTTNNEVGTFVTVLSGGLNVRFLQGPDFTWDAKFLIRSIATSPDIEVNPKLISAPAVGDKGGIDDDEFNPGRYDVYILSDMAADFLTEKQQHLLAEAVRKGQAGLIMLGGHSSFGPGGWGRTAVADVLPVEVHPGDGQIEPPDGVRFVPNAVGLNNYLLQVGSDPAVSAEMWKSLRPLRGANRFTPKRGAEILGTANGVDADPMMVVQETGKGRSIAYGGDTWVWARTEDGIPVHRKFWRQVIFWLAHKENQGSDQVKLAIDRRRAAVGQSVELTVTGRDAKGAPLTDVVYETKVEREGPAATPGETPAAAEPVEVYSRGDEWRGSYPARGKPGDYKVTVIGRRNGQEVGRDSARFLVYQDDRELENPSADPELARQIAEITAGEAVPSEQLARHLGGLDQSAFTEYFSPTEHRIWDNWPFFLLFTLCLTFEWWLRKRHGWV
;
A
#
# COMPACT_ATOMS: atom_id res chain seq x y z
N MET A 1 -9.92 -41.51 -34.55
CA MET A 1 -10.08 -42.89 -34.02
C MET A 1 -8.74 -43.59 -34.16
N THR A 2 -7.93 -43.64 -33.16
CA THR A 2 -6.71 -44.45 -33.12
C THR A 2 -7.10 -45.82 -32.65
N GLU A 3 -6.72 -46.86 -33.42
CA GLU A 3 -6.93 -48.25 -33.08
C GLU A 3 -6.33 -48.55 -31.68
N PRO A 4 -6.87 -49.51 -30.93
CA PRO A 4 -6.36 -49.85 -29.59
C PRO A 4 -4.91 -50.33 -29.74
N GLY A 5 -3.97 -49.42 -29.46
CA GLY A 5 -2.56 -49.72 -29.50
C GLY A 5 -2.17 -50.58 -28.32
N PHE A 6 -1.42 -51.65 -28.56
CA PHE A 6 -0.69 -52.33 -27.49
C PHE A 6 0.76 -51.84 -27.49
N SER A 7 1.31 -51.62 -26.33
CA SER A 7 2.74 -51.30 -26.15
C SER A 7 3.38 -52.28 -25.16
N VAL A 8 4.63 -52.66 -25.47
CA VAL A 8 5.40 -53.49 -24.56
C VAL A 8 6.31 -52.60 -23.74
N SER A 9 6.19 -52.69 -22.42
CA SER A 9 7.04 -52.00 -21.49
C SER A 9 8.01 -52.99 -20.85
N LEU A 10 9.27 -52.57 -20.72
CA LEU A 10 10.32 -53.32 -20.00
C LEU A 10 10.73 -52.49 -18.80
N ASN A 11 10.56 -53.09 -17.62
CA ASN A 11 10.90 -52.42 -16.36
C ASN A 11 11.90 -53.27 -15.54
N PRO A 12 13.21 -53.26 -15.94
CA PRO A 12 14.22 -54.18 -15.38
C PRO A 12 14.41 -53.95 -13.89
N ILE A 13 14.68 -55.03 -13.16
CA ILE A 13 14.88 -55.06 -11.68
C ILE A 13 16.05 -54.20 -11.22
N VAL A 14 17.07 -54.05 -12.12
CA VAL A 14 18.28 -53.25 -11.92
C VAL A 14 18.59 -52.46 -13.18
N PRO A 15 19.33 -51.35 -13.10
CA PRO A 15 19.71 -50.55 -14.28
C PRO A 15 20.31 -51.41 -15.40
N TRP A 16 19.96 -51.10 -16.65
CA TRP A 16 20.36 -51.84 -17.86
C TRP A 16 21.82 -52.25 -17.93
N PRO A 17 22.83 -51.39 -17.61
CA PRO A 17 24.23 -51.80 -17.69
C PRO A 17 24.58 -52.97 -16.77
N PHE A 18 24.03 -52.97 -15.54
CA PHE A 18 24.26 -54.02 -14.57
C PHE A 18 23.59 -55.33 -15.01
N LEU A 19 22.37 -55.25 -15.53
CA LEU A 19 21.65 -56.42 -16.01
C LEU A 19 22.39 -57.10 -17.17
N ILE A 20 22.88 -56.31 -18.14
CA ILE A 20 23.64 -56.80 -19.29
C ILE A 20 24.93 -57.48 -18.84
N VAL A 21 25.72 -56.84 -17.97
CA VAL A 21 26.98 -57.38 -17.48
C VAL A 21 26.75 -58.66 -16.67
N ALA A 22 25.81 -58.65 -15.75
CA ALA A 22 25.48 -59.82 -14.93
C ALA A 22 24.98 -60.99 -15.78
N SER A 23 24.09 -60.73 -16.74
CA SER A 23 23.57 -61.77 -17.67
C SER A 23 24.70 -62.33 -18.52
N ALA A 24 25.53 -61.54 -19.10
CA ALA A 24 26.68 -61.97 -19.87
C ALA A 24 27.69 -62.83 -19.05
N ALA A 25 27.95 -62.37 -17.80
CA ALA A 25 28.83 -63.11 -16.90
C ALA A 25 28.27 -64.51 -16.55
N VAL A 26 26.96 -64.58 -16.19
CA VAL A 26 26.30 -65.88 -15.83
C VAL A 26 26.23 -66.81 -17.02
N VAL A 27 25.87 -66.33 -18.22
CA VAL A 27 25.87 -67.12 -19.45
C VAL A 27 27.27 -67.59 -19.78
N GLY A 28 28.28 -66.72 -19.74
CA GLY A 28 29.69 -67.03 -20.01
C GLY A 28 30.24 -68.09 -19.06
N LEU A 29 29.97 -67.95 -17.76
CA LEU A 29 30.38 -68.94 -16.75
C LEU A 29 29.69 -70.29 -17.01
N THR A 30 28.41 -70.31 -17.36
CA THR A 30 27.67 -71.52 -17.67
C THR A 30 28.25 -72.24 -18.88
N VAL A 31 28.52 -71.54 -19.98
CA VAL A 31 29.15 -72.11 -21.17
C VAL A 31 30.56 -72.62 -20.87
N ALA A 32 31.39 -71.86 -20.11
CA ALA A 32 32.72 -72.27 -19.74
C ALA A 32 32.74 -73.54 -18.88
N ALA A 33 31.81 -73.66 -17.93
CA ALA A 33 31.66 -74.82 -17.06
C ALA A 33 31.30 -76.09 -17.85
N TYR A 34 30.56 -75.99 -18.93
CA TYR A 34 30.16 -77.12 -19.79
C TYR A 34 31.18 -77.40 -20.90
N ALA A 35 31.91 -76.41 -21.40
CA ALA A 35 32.85 -76.52 -22.52
C ALA A 35 33.90 -77.62 -22.35
N ARG A 36 34.43 -77.76 -21.13
CA ARG A 36 35.43 -78.81 -20.77
C ARG A 36 34.80 -80.20 -20.80
N LYS A 37 33.50 -80.36 -20.61
CA LYS A 37 32.78 -81.64 -20.48
C LYS A 37 32.08 -82.09 -21.79
N LEU A 38 32.07 -81.25 -22.83
CA LEU A 38 31.38 -81.55 -24.13
C LEU A 38 32.14 -82.47 -25.06
N ARG A 39 33.46 -82.76 -24.75
CA ARG A 39 34.29 -83.65 -25.56
C ARG A 39 34.30 -85.04 -24.87
N GLY A 40 33.42 -85.94 -25.30
CA GLY A 40 33.43 -87.37 -24.78
C GLY A 40 32.20 -88.14 -25.20
N PRO A 41 32.15 -89.45 -24.91
CA PRO A 41 30.96 -90.26 -25.25
C PRO A 41 29.71 -89.74 -24.53
N GLY A 42 28.59 -89.63 -25.31
CA GLY A 42 27.33 -89.04 -24.79
C GLY A 42 27.15 -87.56 -25.06
N ALA A 43 27.93 -86.93 -25.95
CA ALA A 43 27.90 -85.50 -26.26
C ALA A 43 26.49 -84.94 -26.55
N ARG A 44 25.62 -85.74 -27.23
CA ARG A 44 24.23 -85.28 -27.57
C ARG A 44 23.44 -84.87 -26.31
N TRP A 45 23.48 -85.66 -25.29
CA TRP A 45 22.74 -85.42 -24.05
C TRP A 45 23.33 -84.28 -23.23
N ARG A 46 24.63 -84.03 -23.33
CA ARG A 46 25.34 -82.89 -22.71
C ARG A 46 25.00 -81.57 -23.37
N TRP A 47 24.88 -81.58 -24.70
CA TRP A 47 24.42 -80.44 -25.47
C TRP A 47 22.94 -80.10 -25.12
N LEU A 48 22.05 -81.14 -24.95
CA LEU A 48 20.71 -80.94 -24.52
C LEU A 48 20.61 -80.34 -23.12
N ALA A 49 21.44 -80.82 -22.17
CA ALA A 49 21.48 -80.31 -20.79
C ALA A 49 21.99 -78.86 -20.77
N LEU A 50 23.02 -78.49 -21.57
CA LEU A 50 23.48 -77.13 -21.75
C LEU A 50 22.34 -76.26 -22.34
N GLY A 51 21.67 -76.74 -23.37
CA GLY A 51 20.57 -76.00 -23.99
C GLY A 51 19.43 -75.70 -23.01
N LEU A 52 19.01 -76.72 -22.21
CA LEU A 52 18.02 -76.53 -21.18
C LEU A 52 18.45 -75.50 -20.11
N ARG A 53 19.72 -75.51 -19.74
CA ARG A 53 20.23 -74.57 -18.75
C ARG A 53 20.29 -73.15 -19.28
N LEU A 54 20.76 -72.99 -20.53
CA LEU A 54 20.77 -71.69 -21.20
C LEU A 54 19.35 -71.18 -21.40
N PHE A 55 18.40 -72.05 -21.71
CA PHE A 55 17.00 -71.68 -21.84
C PHE A 55 16.38 -71.26 -20.48
N ALA A 56 16.71 -71.98 -19.40
CA ALA A 56 16.28 -71.54 -18.08
C ALA A 56 16.90 -70.19 -17.67
N LEU A 57 18.19 -69.96 -18.02
CA LEU A 57 18.81 -68.67 -17.83
C LEU A 57 18.16 -67.56 -18.66
N LEU A 58 17.77 -67.85 -19.90
CA LEU A 58 17.03 -66.91 -20.73
C LEU A 58 15.68 -66.53 -20.08
N LEU A 59 14.98 -67.52 -19.52
CA LEU A 59 13.75 -67.26 -18.78
C LEU A 59 14.01 -66.37 -17.54
N CYS A 60 15.10 -66.61 -16.80
CA CYS A 60 15.50 -65.71 -15.69
C CYS A 60 15.80 -64.31 -16.14
N ILE A 61 16.50 -64.13 -17.23
CA ILE A 61 16.81 -62.79 -17.81
C ILE A 61 15.48 -62.10 -18.25
N LEU A 62 14.60 -62.88 -18.91
CA LEU A 62 13.29 -62.36 -19.28
C LEU A 62 12.46 -61.94 -18.04
N ALA A 63 12.50 -62.73 -16.95
CA ALA A 63 11.85 -62.37 -15.69
C ALA A 63 12.46 -61.11 -15.06
N ALA A 64 13.82 -60.96 -15.15
CA ALA A 64 14.50 -59.81 -14.64
C ALA A 64 14.23 -58.53 -15.46
N LEU A 65 13.90 -58.65 -16.73
CA LEU A 65 13.46 -57.56 -17.63
C LEU A 65 12.01 -57.12 -17.35
N ARG A 66 11.23 -57.92 -16.63
CA ARG A 66 9.82 -57.66 -16.27
C ARG A 66 8.98 -57.15 -17.45
N PRO A 67 8.87 -57.89 -18.55
CA PRO A 67 8.05 -57.48 -19.65
C PRO A 67 6.57 -57.41 -19.28
N SER A 68 5.94 -56.26 -19.58
CA SER A 68 4.52 -56.06 -19.43
C SER A 68 3.89 -55.57 -20.73
N VAL A 69 2.71 -56.03 -21.04
CA VAL A 69 1.90 -55.54 -22.16
C VAL A 69 0.86 -54.58 -21.62
N ILE A 70 0.96 -53.35 -22.04
CA ILE A 70 -0.03 -52.34 -21.71
C ILE A 70 -1.08 -52.33 -22.82
N MET A 71 -2.29 -52.75 -22.45
CA MET A 71 -3.47 -52.71 -23.35
C MET A 71 -4.35 -51.54 -22.90
N GLN A 72 -4.83 -50.78 -23.84
CA GLN A 72 -5.84 -49.76 -23.61
C GLN A 72 -7.22 -50.38 -23.70
N GLU A 73 -7.82 -50.65 -22.55
CA GLU A 73 -9.19 -51.16 -22.48
C GLU A 73 -10.20 -50.00 -22.45
N LYS A 74 -11.19 -50.07 -23.31
CA LYS A 74 -12.30 -49.13 -23.38
C LYS A 74 -13.27 -49.44 -22.27
N LYS A 75 -13.37 -48.58 -21.24
CA LYS A 75 -14.29 -48.76 -20.10
C LYS A 75 -15.39 -47.72 -20.15
N ARG A 76 -16.60 -48.10 -19.77
CA ARG A 76 -17.71 -47.16 -19.54
C ARG A 76 -17.81 -46.84 -18.07
N GLN A 77 -17.89 -45.55 -17.75
CA GLN A 77 -18.08 -45.06 -16.39
C GLN A 77 -19.04 -43.90 -16.41
N ALA A 78 -19.91 -43.81 -15.39
CA ALA A 78 -20.73 -42.60 -15.21
C ALA A 78 -19.86 -41.35 -15.15
N ALA A 79 -20.21 -40.40 -15.94
CA ALA A 79 -19.40 -39.18 -16.15
C ALA A 79 -20.17 -37.91 -15.75
N SER A 80 -19.43 -36.85 -15.47
CA SER A 80 -19.99 -35.52 -15.22
C SER A 80 -19.40 -34.48 -16.16
N VAL A 81 -20.23 -33.56 -16.63
CA VAL A 81 -19.83 -32.30 -17.26
C VAL A 81 -20.07 -31.22 -16.23
N VAL A 82 -19.05 -30.42 -15.97
CA VAL A 82 -19.10 -29.35 -14.97
C VAL A 82 -18.97 -28.02 -15.65
N PHE A 83 -19.87 -27.11 -15.33
CA PHE A 83 -19.81 -25.70 -15.69
C PHE A 83 -19.28 -24.91 -14.49
N LEU A 84 -18.26 -24.08 -14.73
CA LEU A 84 -17.62 -23.22 -13.74
C LEU A 84 -17.75 -21.78 -14.22
N VAL A 85 -18.58 -20.98 -13.56
CA VAL A 85 -18.92 -19.63 -13.96
C VAL A 85 -18.29 -18.63 -13.01
N ASP A 86 -17.59 -17.67 -13.56
CA ASP A 86 -17.00 -16.56 -12.83
C ASP A 86 -18.08 -15.64 -12.28
N SER A 87 -18.04 -15.37 -10.98
CA SER A 87 -18.95 -14.47 -10.26
C SER A 87 -18.21 -13.30 -9.62
N SER A 88 -17.02 -12.96 -10.15
CA SER A 88 -16.26 -11.77 -9.73
C SER A 88 -16.92 -10.47 -10.20
N SER A 89 -16.55 -9.36 -9.58
CA SER A 89 -17.13 -8.03 -9.90
C SER A 89 -16.77 -7.55 -11.30
N SER A 90 -15.67 -8.03 -11.92
CA SER A 90 -15.32 -7.76 -13.31
C SER A 90 -16.40 -8.22 -14.30
N MET A 91 -17.20 -9.20 -13.92
CA MET A 91 -18.32 -9.68 -14.73
C MET A 91 -19.49 -8.67 -14.87
N LYS A 92 -19.51 -7.59 -14.08
CA LYS A 92 -20.48 -6.48 -14.23
C LYS A 92 -20.14 -5.54 -15.39
N ILE A 93 -18.91 -5.60 -15.92
CA ILE A 93 -18.46 -4.72 -17.00
C ILE A 93 -19.30 -4.98 -18.24
N GLN A 94 -19.69 -3.88 -18.91
CA GLN A 94 -20.56 -3.88 -20.09
C GLN A 94 -19.75 -3.70 -21.36
N ASP A 95 -18.94 -4.69 -21.69
CA ASP A 95 -18.06 -4.67 -22.86
C ASP A 95 -18.36 -5.80 -23.88
N GLU A 96 -19.46 -6.53 -23.66
CA GLU A 96 -19.97 -7.52 -24.60
C GLU A 96 -20.83 -6.88 -25.70
N ALA A 97 -21.15 -7.66 -26.74
CA ALA A 97 -21.98 -7.22 -27.84
C ALA A 97 -23.29 -6.58 -27.36
N ASN A 98 -23.73 -5.49 -27.99
CA ASN A 98 -24.92 -4.71 -27.61
C ASN A 98 -24.85 -4.05 -26.20
N SER A 99 -23.66 -3.74 -25.71
CA SER A 99 -23.43 -3.19 -24.35
C SER A 99 -24.00 -4.09 -23.24
N GLN A 100 -24.03 -5.39 -23.47
CA GLN A 100 -24.42 -6.39 -22.48
C GLN A 100 -23.30 -6.57 -21.45
N SER A 101 -23.64 -6.83 -20.19
CA SER A 101 -22.61 -7.18 -19.20
C SER A 101 -22.08 -8.58 -19.43
N ARG A 102 -20.81 -8.81 -19.12
CA ARG A 102 -20.20 -10.16 -19.19
C ARG A 102 -21.01 -11.19 -18.42
N TRP A 103 -21.59 -10.78 -17.27
CA TRP A 103 -22.46 -11.62 -16.46
C TRP A 103 -23.76 -12.02 -17.19
N ALA A 104 -24.37 -11.11 -17.92
CA ALA A 104 -25.57 -11.43 -18.69
C ALA A 104 -25.24 -12.41 -19.84
N ALA A 105 -24.12 -12.20 -20.53
CA ALA A 105 -23.62 -13.12 -21.56
C ALA A 105 -23.24 -14.48 -20.96
N ALA A 106 -22.60 -14.52 -19.78
CA ALA A 106 -22.30 -15.75 -19.06
C ALA A 106 -23.55 -16.58 -18.76
N LYS A 107 -24.60 -15.93 -18.25
CA LYS A 107 -25.88 -16.61 -17.93
C LYS A 107 -26.56 -17.19 -19.17
N GLU A 108 -26.53 -16.46 -20.26
CA GLU A 108 -27.10 -16.93 -21.53
C GLU A 108 -26.32 -18.14 -22.08
N ALA A 109 -24.98 -18.02 -22.12
CA ALA A 109 -24.10 -19.11 -22.56
C ALA A 109 -24.20 -20.35 -21.63
N LEU A 110 -24.25 -20.15 -20.30
CA LEU A 110 -24.43 -21.21 -19.35
C LEU A 110 -25.73 -21.97 -19.60
N LYS A 111 -26.86 -21.27 -19.71
CA LYS A 111 -28.17 -21.86 -19.95
C LYS A 111 -28.16 -22.70 -21.25
N ALA A 112 -27.66 -22.12 -22.34
CA ALA A 112 -27.59 -22.80 -23.63
C ALA A 112 -26.64 -24.01 -23.58
N GLY A 113 -25.49 -23.90 -22.89
CA GLY A 113 -24.54 -24.99 -22.68
C GLY A 113 -25.09 -26.15 -21.84
N VAL A 114 -25.78 -25.82 -20.76
CA VAL A 114 -26.42 -26.82 -19.88
C VAL A 114 -27.53 -27.56 -20.61
N GLU A 115 -28.38 -26.87 -21.36
CA GLU A 115 -29.42 -27.51 -22.19
C GLU A 115 -28.80 -28.45 -23.25
N ALA A 116 -27.74 -28.02 -23.91
CA ALA A 116 -27.04 -28.84 -24.88
C ALA A 116 -26.38 -30.08 -24.24
N ALA A 117 -25.75 -29.92 -23.09
CA ALA A 117 -25.13 -31.01 -22.35
C ALA A 117 -26.17 -32.04 -21.83
N LYS A 118 -27.33 -31.60 -21.34
CA LYS A 118 -28.46 -32.47 -20.95
C LYS A 118 -29.03 -33.21 -22.16
N GLY A 119 -29.01 -32.59 -23.33
CA GLY A 119 -29.45 -33.20 -24.60
C GLY A 119 -28.58 -34.37 -25.07
N LEU A 120 -27.33 -34.52 -24.59
CA LEU A 120 -26.45 -35.65 -24.91
C LEU A 120 -26.94 -37.00 -24.34
N GLY A 121 -27.78 -36.99 -23.31
CA GLY A 121 -28.39 -38.18 -22.72
C GLY A 121 -27.42 -39.12 -22.01
N GLY A 122 -27.87 -40.31 -21.63
CA GLY A 122 -27.07 -41.35 -20.98
C GLY A 122 -26.81 -41.08 -19.49
N ASP A 123 -25.75 -41.69 -18.91
CA ASP A 123 -25.33 -41.54 -17.50
C ASP A 123 -24.49 -40.26 -17.28
N LEU A 124 -24.79 -39.21 -18.01
CA LEU A 124 -24.08 -37.92 -17.91
C LEU A 124 -24.79 -37.04 -16.89
N GLU A 125 -24.06 -36.64 -15.83
CA GLU A 125 -24.51 -35.65 -14.86
C GLU A 125 -23.99 -34.27 -15.22
N VAL A 126 -24.87 -33.29 -15.24
CA VAL A 126 -24.47 -31.86 -15.45
C VAL A 126 -24.49 -31.17 -14.10
N ARG A 127 -23.36 -30.54 -13.74
CA ARG A 127 -23.20 -29.76 -12.49
C ARG A 127 -22.74 -28.37 -12.79
N GLU A 128 -23.24 -27.43 -12.02
CA GLU A 128 -23.00 -26.00 -12.21
C GLU A 128 -22.41 -25.41 -10.94
N PHE A 129 -21.32 -24.64 -11.07
CA PHE A 129 -20.66 -23.95 -9.98
C PHE A 129 -20.40 -22.50 -10.34
N ALA A 130 -20.55 -21.62 -9.36
CA ALA A 130 -20.02 -20.25 -9.43
C ALA A 130 -18.72 -20.18 -8.63
N PHE A 131 -17.79 -19.33 -9.08
CA PHE A 131 -16.54 -19.11 -8.39
C PHE A 131 -16.10 -17.65 -8.40
N ASP A 132 -15.40 -17.30 -7.35
CA ASP A 132 -14.62 -16.08 -7.17
C ASP A 132 -13.38 -16.42 -6.31
N SER A 133 -13.34 -16.04 -5.04
CA SER A 133 -12.41 -16.54 -4.02
C SER A 133 -12.93 -17.84 -3.35
N GLU A 134 -14.18 -18.19 -3.59
CA GLU A 134 -14.86 -19.38 -3.07
C GLU A 134 -15.58 -20.13 -4.19
N LEU A 135 -15.72 -21.45 -4.02
CA LEU A 135 -16.46 -22.30 -4.94
C LEU A 135 -17.85 -22.59 -4.38
N ARG A 136 -18.90 -22.18 -5.10
CA ARG A 136 -20.31 -22.33 -4.72
C ARG A 136 -21.07 -23.22 -5.70
N ASP A 137 -21.82 -24.19 -5.18
CA ASP A 137 -22.71 -25.02 -5.99
C ASP A 137 -23.92 -24.17 -6.43
N LEU A 138 -24.21 -24.16 -7.73
CA LEU A 138 -25.42 -23.57 -8.28
C LEU A 138 -26.51 -24.64 -8.34
N LYS A 139 -27.68 -24.34 -7.81
CA LYS A 139 -28.81 -25.22 -7.90
C LYS A 139 -29.52 -25.04 -9.25
N PRO A 140 -29.96 -26.12 -9.91
CA PRO A 140 -30.51 -26.06 -11.28
C PRO A 140 -31.69 -25.12 -11.48
N ASP A 141 -32.42 -24.81 -10.40
CA ASP A 141 -33.65 -23.98 -10.46
C ASP A 141 -33.49 -22.60 -9.81
N GLU A 142 -32.31 -22.28 -9.30
CA GLU A 142 -32.02 -20.96 -8.72
C GLU A 142 -31.19 -20.12 -9.72
N PRO A 143 -31.55 -18.83 -9.93
CA PRO A 143 -30.71 -17.96 -10.75
C PRO A 143 -29.35 -17.80 -10.08
N PRO A 144 -28.25 -17.81 -10.85
CA PRO A 144 -26.92 -17.55 -10.30
C PRO A 144 -26.90 -16.20 -9.56
N PRO A 145 -26.25 -16.12 -8.38
CA PRO A 145 -26.15 -14.90 -7.59
C PRO A 145 -25.49 -13.81 -8.39
N ASP A 146 -25.81 -12.54 -8.08
CA ASP A 146 -25.13 -11.40 -8.72
C ASP A 146 -23.61 -11.46 -8.47
N PRO A 147 -22.79 -11.04 -9.46
CA PRO A 147 -21.33 -11.13 -9.36
C PRO A 147 -20.80 -10.04 -8.41
N GLU A 148 -20.45 -10.45 -7.20
CA GLU A 148 -19.93 -9.58 -6.13
C GLU A 148 -18.55 -10.00 -5.64
N GLY A 149 -17.96 -11.03 -6.26
CA GLY A 149 -16.62 -11.51 -5.94
C GLY A 149 -15.56 -10.42 -6.14
N ARG A 150 -14.63 -10.32 -5.19
CA ARG A 150 -13.59 -9.26 -5.15
C ARG A 150 -12.27 -9.69 -5.76
N GLU A 151 -12.12 -10.97 -5.99
CA GLU A 151 -10.90 -11.59 -6.49
C GLU A 151 -11.28 -12.80 -7.33
N THR A 152 -10.55 -13.04 -8.42
CA THR A 152 -10.69 -14.23 -9.24
C THR A 152 -9.54 -15.20 -8.96
N GLN A 153 -9.82 -16.26 -8.19
CA GLN A 153 -8.85 -17.29 -7.82
C GLN A 153 -9.01 -18.55 -8.69
N LEU A 154 -9.05 -18.40 -10.02
CA LEU A 154 -9.37 -19.47 -10.97
C LEU A 154 -8.58 -20.76 -10.71
N GLY A 155 -7.25 -20.70 -10.58
CA GLY A 155 -6.43 -21.89 -10.38
C GLY A 155 -6.70 -22.61 -9.07
N SER A 156 -6.96 -21.87 -7.97
CA SER A 156 -7.33 -22.45 -6.68
C SER A 156 -8.68 -23.13 -6.74
N MET A 157 -9.65 -22.50 -7.42
CA MET A 157 -11.01 -23.03 -7.57
C MET A 157 -11.06 -24.25 -8.50
N MET A 158 -10.25 -24.29 -9.53
CA MET A 158 -10.05 -25.51 -10.34
C MET A 158 -9.53 -26.67 -9.47
N ILE A 159 -8.54 -26.42 -8.59
CA ILE A 159 -8.01 -27.46 -7.68
C ILE A 159 -9.07 -27.92 -6.67
N GLU A 160 -9.84 -26.99 -6.11
CA GLU A 160 -10.91 -27.31 -5.16
C GLU A 160 -12.05 -28.09 -5.83
N LEU A 161 -12.42 -27.71 -7.05
CA LEU A 161 -13.38 -28.44 -7.87
C LEU A 161 -12.92 -29.88 -8.13
N ASP A 162 -11.68 -30.08 -8.49
CA ASP A 162 -11.07 -31.40 -8.70
C ASP A 162 -11.20 -32.28 -7.45
N LYS A 163 -10.92 -31.73 -6.27
CA LYS A 163 -11.09 -32.44 -4.99
C LYS A 163 -12.54 -32.84 -4.74
N ARG A 164 -13.51 -31.93 -4.97
CA ARG A 164 -14.94 -32.21 -4.78
C ARG A 164 -15.45 -33.26 -5.76
N GLN A 165 -14.98 -33.22 -7.01
CA GLN A 165 -15.35 -34.22 -8.02
C GLN A 165 -14.77 -35.59 -7.70
N SER A 166 -13.53 -35.67 -7.24
CA SER A 166 -12.88 -36.94 -6.84
C SER A 166 -13.62 -37.64 -5.71
N GLN A 167 -14.31 -36.92 -4.82
CA GLN A 167 -15.14 -37.47 -3.74
C GLN A 167 -16.50 -38.00 -4.25
N GLY A 168 -17.00 -37.51 -5.36
CA GLY A 168 -18.31 -37.86 -5.93
C GLY A 168 -18.35 -39.20 -6.67
N GLY A 169 -17.23 -39.88 -6.88
CA GLY A 169 -17.14 -41.19 -7.53
C GLY A 169 -17.46 -41.24 -9.03
N ARG A 170 -17.78 -40.10 -9.64
CA ARG A 170 -17.99 -39.96 -11.09
C ARG A 170 -16.75 -39.35 -11.75
N ARG A 171 -16.43 -39.84 -12.95
CA ARG A 171 -15.33 -39.25 -13.74
C ARG A 171 -15.73 -37.89 -14.26
N LEU A 172 -14.86 -36.90 -14.09
CA LEU A 172 -15.02 -35.63 -14.78
C LEU A 172 -14.67 -35.80 -16.28
N ALA A 173 -15.67 -35.75 -17.13
CA ALA A 173 -15.52 -35.94 -18.56
C ALA A 173 -15.12 -34.62 -19.26
N ARG A 174 -15.63 -33.49 -18.77
CA ARG A 174 -15.32 -32.16 -19.31
C ARG A 174 -15.58 -31.09 -18.27
N LEU A 175 -14.71 -30.10 -18.24
CA LEU A 175 -14.91 -28.83 -17.52
C LEU A 175 -15.17 -27.73 -18.55
N VAL A 176 -16.20 -26.92 -18.34
CA VAL A 176 -16.51 -25.73 -19.13
C VAL A 176 -16.35 -24.51 -18.23
N ILE A 177 -15.44 -23.61 -18.55
CA ILE A 177 -15.16 -22.40 -17.78
C ILE A 177 -15.67 -21.19 -18.53
N LEU A 178 -16.54 -20.39 -17.88
CA LEU A 178 -17.05 -19.12 -18.37
C LEU A 178 -16.48 -18.01 -17.50
N SER A 179 -15.51 -17.23 -18.00
CA SER A 179 -14.80 -16.21 -17.24
C SER A 179 -14.16 -15.20 -18.22
N ASP A 180 -13.73 -14.06 -17.72
CA ASP A 180 -12.80 -13.19 -18.43
C ASP A 180 -11.34 -13.65 -18.30
N PHE A 181 -11.08 -14.68 -17.48
CA PHE A 181 -9.76 -15.27 -17.21
C PHE A 181 -8.75 -14.31 -16.57
N ALA A 182 -9.16 -13.15 -16.10
CA ALA A 182 -8.32 -12.18 -15.37
C ALA A 182 -8.01 -12.68 -13.94
N SER A 183 -7.34 -13.83 -13.81
CA SER A 183 -7.00 -14.40 -12.50
C SER A 183 -5.97 -13.54 -11.77
N ASN A 184 -6.36 -12.94 -10.64
CA ASN A 184 -5.57 -11.93 -9.94
C ASN A 184 -5.07 -12.39 -8.56
N ASN A 185 -5.47 -13.57 -8.11
CA ASN A 185 -5.01 -14.17 -6.85
C ASN A 185 -5.03 -15.70 -6.90
N GLY A 186 -4.40 -16.35 -5.91
CA GLY A 186 -4.39 -17.79 -5.72
C GLY A 186 -3.34 -18.53 -6.54
N THR A 187 -3.58 -19.83 -6.78
CA THR A 187 -2.67 -20.70 -7.52
C THR A 187 -2.71 -20.38 -9.01
N ASN A 188 -1.55 -20.45 -9.68
CA ASN A 188 -1.50 -20.25 -11.13
C ASN A 188 -2.41 -21.25 -11.86
N PRO A 189 -3.37 -20.79 -12.71
CA PRO A 189 -4.32 -21.64 -13.41
C PRO A 189 -3.69 -22.69 -14.31
N LEU A 190 -2.51 -22.42 -14.90
CA LEU A 190 -1.80 -23.39 -15.73
C LEU A 190 -1.29 -24.61 -14.95
N VAL A 191 -1.00 -24.44 -13.64
CA VAL A 191 -0.65 -25.56 -12.75
C VAL A 191 -1.88 -26.44 -12.48
N ALA A 192 -3.04 -25.81 -12.28
CA ALA A 192 -4.30 -26.54 -12.13
C ALA A 192 -4.67 -27.29 -13.44
N ALA A 193 -4.54 -26.66 -14.59
CA ALA A 193 -4.83 -27.23 -15.90
C ALA A 193 -4.06 -28.55 -16.17
N ARG A 194 -2.80 -28.64 -15.72
CA ARG A 194 -2.02 -29.89 -15.84
C ARG A 194 -2.65 -31.08 -15.14
N ARG A 195 -3.34 -30.88 -14.00
CA ARG A 195 -4.07 -31.96 -13.30
C ARG A 195 -5.22 -32.48 -14.12
N TYR A 196 -5.96 -31.59 -14.79
CA TYR A 196 -7.06 -31.97 -15.70
C TYR A 196 -6.55 -32.72 -16.92
N ARG A 197 -5.41 -32.34 -17.48
CA ARG A 197 -4.74 -33.10 -18.53
C ARG A 197 -4.40 -34.51 -18.07
N ASP A 198 -3.81 -34.66 -16.87
CA ASP A 198 -3.36 -35.95 -16.36
C ASP A 198 -4.55 -36.88 -16.07
N GLN A 199 -5.74 -36.31 -15.79
CA GLN A 199 -7.01 -37.01 -15.65
C GLN A 199 -7.76 -37.24 -16.97
N GLN A 200 -7.23 -36.79 -18.08
CA GLN A 200 -7.88 -36.80 -19.38
C GLN A 200 -9.26 -36.12 -19.36
N ALA A 201 -9.38 -35.00 -18.68
CA ALA A 201 -10.57 -34.18 -18.58
C ALA A 201 -10.35 -32.87 -19.35
N PRO A 202 -10.74 -32.79 -20.62
CA PRO A 202 -10.58 -31.58 -21.44
C PRO A 202 -11.32 -30.40 -20.85
N VAL A 203 -10.71 -29.21 -20.92
CA VAL A 203 -11.32 -27.96 -20.46
C VAL A 203 -11.73 -27.12 -21.66
N THR A 204 -13.03 -26.84 -21.78
CA THR A 204 -13.55 -25.87 -22.76
C THR A 204 -13.60 -24.50 -22.09
N THR A 205 -12.96 -23.51 -22.68
CA THR A 205 -12.91 -22.15 -22.16
C THR A 205 -13.76 -21.21 -22.99
N ILE A 206 -14.58 -20.40 -22.30
CA ILE A 206 -15.44 -19.36 -22.89
C ILE A 206 -14.96 -18.03 -22.33
N VAL A 207 -14.33 -17.22 -23.16
CA VAL A 207 -13.86 -15.90 -22.77
C VAL A 207 -15.01 -14.92 -22.87
N LEU A 208 -15.22 -14.16 -21.80
CA LEU A 208 -16.22 -13.11 -21.68
C LEU A 208 -15.50 -11.77 -21.50
N GLY A 209 -15.94 -10.77 -22.25
CA GLY A 209 -15.31 -9.46 -22.28
C GLY A 209 -14.34 -9.26 -23.43
N THR A 210 -14.05 -7.99 -23.70
CA THR A 210 -13.17 -7.61 -24.82
C THR A 210 -11.71 -7.76 -24.44
N GLN A 211 -10.93 -8.22 -25.40
CA GLN A 211 -9.48 -8.34 -25.28
C GLN A 211 -8.83 -6.96 -25.19
N ALA A 212 -7.99 -6.74 -24.18
CA ALA A 212 -7.16 -5.54 -24.06
C ALA A 212 -6.00 -5.53 -25.07
N SER A 213 -6.32 -5.55 -26.36
CA SER A 213 -5.30 -5.37 -27.42
C SER A 213 -5.42 -3.95 -27.97
N GLY A 214 -4.65 -3.01 -27.43
CA GLY A 214 -4.51 -1.67 -27.99
C GLY A 214 -5.61 -0.67 -27.61
N ALA A 215 -6.00 0.19 -28.55
CA ALA A 215 -6.83 1.39 -28.34
C ALA A 215 -8.26 1.16 -27.82
N ASP A 216 -8.74 -0.06 -27.76
CA ASP A 216 -10.13 -0.36 -27.43
C ASP A 216 -10.37 -0.61 -25.91
N SER A 217 -9.33 -0.85 -25.13
CA SER A 217 -9.43 -0.99 -23.68
C SER A 217 -9.01 0.30 -23.00
N ARG A 218 -9.93 1.27 -22.95
CA ARG A 218 -9.69 2.58 -22.33
C ARG A 218 -10.13 2.57 -20.88
N ASP A 219 -9.24 2.97 -19.99
CA ASP A 219 -9.55 3.09 -18.55
C ASP A 219 -8.69 4.16 -17.90
N ILE A 220 -9.31 5.01 -17.09
CA ILE A 220 -8.65 6.02 -16.26
C ILE A 220 -8.93 5.67 -14.79
N ALA A 221 -7.86 5.41 -14.02
CA ALA A 221 -8.00 5.12 -12.61
C ALA A 221 -7.08 6.01 -11.77
N VAL A 222 -7.61 6.65 -10.75
CA VAL A 222 -6.80 7.29 -9.70
C VAL A 222 -6.45 6.22 -8.68
N ARG A 223 -5.16 5.82 -8.62
CA ARG A 223 -4.72 4.67 -7.82
C ARG A 223 -4.45 4.99 -6.38
N ASP A 224 -3.90 6.17 -6.13
CA ASP A 224 -3.47 6.56 -4.79
C ASP A 224 -3.65 8.06 -4.57
N ILE A 225 -3.76 8.43 -3.29
CA ILE A 225 -3.74 9.80 -2.79
C ILE A 225 -2.87 9.86 -1.54
N THR A 226 -1.87 10.71 -1.57
CA THR A 226 -0.94 10.93 -0.47
C THR A 226 -0.97 12.39 -0.05
N ALA A 227 -1.28 12.62 1.22
CA ALA A 227 -1.23 13.93 1.85
C ALA A 227 -0.73 13.78 3.29
N GLY A 228 -0.16 14.84 3.85
CA GLY A 228 0.18 14.86 5.28
C GLY A 228 -1.07 14.57 6.14
N PRO A 229 -0.98 13.76 7.19
CA PRO A 229 -2.14 13.39 8.02
C PRO A 229 -2.75 14.59 8.75
N THR A 230 -1.94 15.64 8.97
CA THR A 230 -2.35 16.88 9.65
C THR A 230 -1.78 18.10 8.92
N VAL A 231 -2.52 19.19 8.95
CA VAL A 231 -2.10 20.51 8.48
C VAL A 231 -2.70 21.57 9.38
N PHE A 232 -2.06 22.72 9.55
CA PHE A 232 -2.65 23.85 10.28
C PHE A 232 -3.48 24.73 9.36
N VAL A 233 -4.48 25.41 9.93
CA VAL A 233 -5.23 26.45 9.23
C VAL A 233 -4.26 27.47 8.64
N LYS A 234 -4.49 27.87 7.39
CA LYS A 234 -3.67 28.78 6.57
C LYS A 234 -2.32 28.22 6.12
N ASN A 235 -1.93 27.01 6.51
CA ASN A 235 -0.71 26.38 6.02
C ASN A 235 -0.98 25.58 4.74
N LYS A 236 0.02 25.55 3.88
CA LYS A 236 -0.06 24.84 2.60
C LYS A 236 0.07 23.33 2.80
N LEU A 237 -0.88 22.56 2.29
CA LEU A 237 -0.84 21.11 2.19
C LEU A 237 -0.62 20.70 0.73
N GLU A 238 0.45 20.00 0.46
CA GLU A 238 0.68 19.38 -0.85
C GLU A 238 -0.03 18.02 -0.92
N VAL A 239 -0.81 17.81 -1.98
CA VAL A 239 -1.51 16.57 -2.27
C VAL A 239 -0.90 15.95 -3.51
N ARG A 240 -0.55 14.68 -3.41
CA ARG A 240 0.03 13.88 -4.48
C ARG A 240 -0.82 12.65 -4.73
N GLY A 241 -0.66 12.05 -5.90
CA GLY A 241 -1.34 10.82 -6.23
C GLY A 241 -0.69 10.10 -7.41
N THR A 242 -1.31 9.02 -7.82
CA THR A 242 -0.90 8.25 -8.99
C THR A 242 -2.11 8.03 -9.89
N LEU A 243 -1.95 8.35 -11.17
CA LEU A 243 -2.94 8.14 -12.21
C LEU A 243 -2.52 6.97 -13.09
N SER A 244 -3.41 6.01 -13.31
CA SER A 244 -3.28 5.01 -14.37
C SER A 244 -4.21 5.43 -15.51
N ALA A 245 -3.70 5.49 -16.74
CA ALA A 245 -4.48 5.97 -17.90
C ALA A 245 -4.18 5.11 -19.12
N ARG A 246 -4.81 3.94 -19.16
CA ARG A 246 -4.67 2.98 -20.26
C ARG A 246 -5.49 3.43 -21.46
N GLY A 247 -4.93 3.32 -22.65
CA GLY A 247 -5.60 3.72 -23.90
C GLY A 247 -5.74 5.23 -24.12
N PHE A 248 -5.07 6.06 -23.29
CA PHE A 248 -5.05 7.53 -23.36
C PHE A 248 -3.65 8.10 -23.59
N ALA A 249 -2.74 7.31 -24.16
CA ALA A 249 -1.36 7.72 -24.42
C ALA A 249 -1.29 9.02 -25.25
N GLY A 250 -0.49 9.98 -24.78
CA GLY A 250 -0.32 11.31 -25.42
C GLY A 250 -1.43 12.32 -25.09
N GLU A 251 -2.54 11.92 -24.48
CA GLU A 251 -3.61 12.82 -24.06
C GLU A 251 -3.25 13.59 -22.78
N THR A 252 -3.90 14.72 -22.58
CA THR A 252 -3.79 15.52 -21.35
C THR A 252 -5.09 15.38 -20.57
N LEU A 253 -4.96 14.97 -19.30
CA LEU A 253 -6.08 14.75 -18.40
C LEU A 253 -6.09 15.82 -17.30
N ASP A 254 -7.26 16.39 -17.04
CA ASP A 254 -7.47 17.34 -15.95
C ASP A 254 -7.75 16.57 -14.67
N VAL A 255 -6.87 16.72 -13.68
CA VAL A 255 -7.03 16.17 -12.34
C VAL A 255 -7.47 17.27 -11.40
N GLU A 256 -8.57 17.06 -10.72
CA GLU A 256 -9.18 17.99 -9.79
C GLU A 256 -8.99 17.50 -8.35
N LEU A 257 -8.70 18.46 -7.45
CA LEU A 257 -8.72 18.23 -6.01
C LEU A 257 -10.02 18.84 -5.44
N LEU A 258 -10.85 18.02 -4.83
CA LEU A 258 -12.07 18.43 -4.15
C LEU A 258 -11.87 18.35 -2.63
N VAL A 259 -12.59 19.19 -1.89
CA VAL A 259 -12.61 19.17 -0.43
C VAL A 259 -14.05 19.04 0.05
N ASP A 260 -14.32 18.09 0.96
CA ASP A 260 -15.63 17.80 1.54
C ASP A 260 -16.72 17.59 0.44
N ASP A 261 -16.35 16.93 -0.65
CA ASP A 261 -17.18 16.69 -1.84
C ASP A 261 -17.75 17.98 -2.47
N GLY A 262 -17.11 19.13 -2.20
CA GLY A 262 -17.46 20.44 -2.74
C GLY A 262 -16.80 20.70 -4.11
N PRO A 263 -16.79 21.99 -4.56
CA PRO A 263 -16.12 22.36 -5.81
C PRO A 263 -14.62 22.13 -5.76
N ALA A 264 -14.01 21.98 -6.93
CA ALA A 264 -12.56 21.80 -7.05
C ALA A 264 -11.80 23.01 -6.50
N VAL A 265 -10.92 22.79 -5.53
CA VAL A 265 -10.07 23.80 -4.90
C VAL A 265 -8.74 23.97 -5.63
N ALA A 266 -8.30 22.95 -6.36
CA ALA A 266 -7.10 23.00 -7.20
C ALA A 266 -7.29 22.07 -8.40
N LYS A 267 -6.61 22.40 -9.52
CA LYS A 267 -6.58 21.60 -10.74
C LYS A 267 -5.17 21.53 -11.28
N VAL A 268 -4.82 20.37 -11.85
CA VAL A 268 -3.56 20.17 -12.54
C VAL A 268 -3.78 19.39 -13.83
N GLN A 269 -3.04 19.72 -14.87
CA GLN A 269 -3.04 18.98 -16.12
C GLN A 269 -1.91 17.95 -16.12
N VAL A 270 -2.28 16.70 -16.30
CA VAL A 270 -1.35 15.57 -16.36
C VAL A 270 -1.30 15.05 -17.79
N LYS A 271 -0.13 15.12 -18.42
CA LYS A 271 0.09 14.54 -19.74
C LYS A 271 0.45 13.07 -19.59
N VAL A 272 -0.30 12.19 -20.23
CA VAL A 272 -0.05 10.75 -20.24
C VAL A 272 1.10 10.43 -21.20
N PRO A 273 2.23 9.86 -20.76
CA PRO A 273 3.31 9.45 -21.66
C PRO A 273 2.88 8.30 -22.56
N VAL A 274 3.56 8.15 -23.71
CA VAL A 274 3.25 7.08 -24.66
C VAL A 274 3.64 5.70 -24.10
N ASP A 275 4.69 5.66 -23.26
CA ASP A 275 5.32 4.42 -22.79
C ASP A 275 5.06 4.11 -21.30
N ALA A 276 4.16 4.86 -20.62
CA ALA A 276 3.89 4.66 -19.20
C ALA A 276 2.40 4.50 -18.91
N GLU A 277 2.04 3.41 -18.28
CA GLU A 277 0.67 3.18 -17.79
C GLU A 277 0.33 3.91 -16.49
N SER A 278 1.35 4.40 -15.76
CA SER A 278 1.20 5.07 -14.48
C SER A 278 1.92 6.40 -14.48
N VAL A 279 1.23 7.47 -14.06
CA VAL A 279 1.73 8.84 -14.08
C VAL A 279 1.56 9.47 -12.69
N PRO A 280 2.61 10.08 -12.12
CA PRO A 280 2.48 10.78 -10.84
C PRO A 280 1.65 12.06 -10.99
N ILE A 281 0.75 12.28 -10.05
CA ILE A 281 0.00 13.53 -9.87
C ILE A 281 0.75 14.36 -8.83
N ALA A 282 1.22 15.56 -9.20
CA ALA A 282 1.91 16.47 -8.32
C ALA A 282 1.48 17.93 -8.58
N GLY A 283 1.82 18.83 -7.66
CA GLY A 283 1.52 20.25 -7.83
C GLY A 283 0.14 20.69 -7.33
N LEU A 284 -0.68 19.77 -6.79
CA LEU A 284 -1.93 20.12 -6.16
C LEU A 284 -1.70 20.59 -4.72
N ASN A 285 -2.18 21.78 -4.42
CA ASN A 285 -2.01 22.41 -3.12
C ASN A 285 -3.35 22.84 -2.55
N TYR A 286 -3.52 22.59 -1.26
CA TYR A 286 -4.68 23.02 -0.50
C TYR A 286 -4.26 23.87 0.69
N ILE A 287 -4.94 25.00 0.91
CA ILE A 287 -4.73 25.88 2.07
C ILE A 287 -6.07 25.93 2.82
N PRO A 288 -6.20 25.21 3.95
CA PRO A 288 -7.45 25.18 4.70
C PRO A 288 -7.72 26.50 5.42
N GLU A 289 -8.98 26.96 5.39
CA GLU A 289 -9.41 28.19 6.06
C GLU A 289 -10.02 27.93 7.43
N SER A 290 -10.50 26.71 7.70
CA SER A 290 -11.17 26.34 8.97
C SER A 290 -10.65 25.01 9.50
N PRO A 291 -10.56 24.86 10.85
CA PRO A 291 -10.11 23.64 11.48
C PRO A 291 -11.15 22.51 11.36
N GLY A 292 -10.72 21.29 11.61
CA GLY A 292 -11.52 20.07 11.58
C GLY A 292 -11.04 19.06 10.57
N ASP A 293 -11.64 17.87 10.56
CA ASP A 293 -11.30 16.85 9.57
C ASP A 293 -11.90 17.21 8.20
N LYS A 294 -11.07 17.19 7.17
CA LYS A 294 -11.43 17.48 5.79
C LYS A 294 -11.24 16.25 4.92
N LYS A 295 -12.24 15.94 4.11
CA LYS A 295 -12.13 14.89 3.08
C LYS A 295 -11.48 15.50 1.84
N LEU A 296 -10.38 14.91 1.38
CA LEU A 296 -9.71 15.26 0.14
C LEU A 296 -10.04 14.19 -0.91
N THR A 297 -10.47 14.59 -2.08
CA THR A 297 -10.79 13.68 -3.19
C THR A 297 -10.03 14.14 -4.44
N LEU A 298 -9.21 13.26 -4.99
CA LEU A 298 -8.66 13.41 -6.34
C LEU A 298 -9.67 12.83 -7.33
N LYS A 299 -10.01 13.57 -8.36
CA LYS A 299 -10.99 13.19 -9.36
C LYS A 299 -10.52 13.54 -10.77
N VAL A 300 -10.77 12.63 -11.70
CA VAL A 300 -10.61 12.85 -13.14
C VAL A 300 -11.98 12.74 -13.79
N ALA A 301 -12.27 13.64 -14.72
CA ALA A 301 -13.53 13.62 -15.46
C ALA A 301 -13.60 12.38 -16.36
N GLN A 302 -14.75 11.71 -16.35
CA GLN A 302 -15.02 10.57 -17.21
C GLN A 302 -14.79 10.91 -18.69
N ARG A 303 -14.17 9.97 -19.43
CA ARG A 303 -13.95 10.06 -20.86
C ARG A 303 -14.76 9.01 -21.63
N PRO A 304 -15.16 9.30 -22.86
CA PRO A 304 -15.86 8.31 -23.69
C PRO A 304 -15.03 7.05 -23.92
N GLY A 305 -15.65 5.89 -23.75
CA GLY A 305 -15.01 4.59 -23.97
C GLY A 305 -14.29 4.02 -22.75
N GLU A 306 -14.40 4.63 -21.57
CA GLU A 306 -13.89 4.05 -20.33
C GLU A 306 -14.70 2.81 -19.92
N LEU A 307 -13.99 1.76 -19.51
CA LEU A 307 -14.59 0.50 -19.07
C LEU A 307 -15.14 0.61 -17.64
N VAL A 308 -14.44 1.32 -16.76
CA VAL A 308 -14.81 1.51 -15.36
C VAL A 308 -14.75 3.00 -15.03
N THR A 309 -15.83 3.55 -14.47
CA THR A 309 -15.91 4.98 -14.11
C THR A 309 -15.86 5.23 -12.62
N THR A 310 -16.00 4.19 -11.81
CA THR A 310 -15.98 4.28 -10.34
C THR A 310 -14.57 4.41 -9.78
N ASN A 311 -13.52 4.10 -10.57
CA ASN A 311 -12.11 4.20 -10.22
C ASN A 311 -11.47 5.54 -10.60
N ASN A 312 -12.25 6.49 -11.18
CA ASN A 312 -11.78 7.83 -11.56
C ASN A 312 -11.61 8.78 -10.36
N GLU A 313 -11.94 8.35 -9.16
CA GLU A 313 -11.78 9.15 -7.96
C GLU A 313 -11.25 8.34 -6.78
N VAL A 314 -10.44 9.02 -5.95
CA VAL A 314 -9.91 8.44 -4.72
C VAL A 314 -9.90 9.48 -3.61
N GLY A 315 -10.35 9.09 -2.42
CA GLY A 315 -10.48 9.99 -1.27
C GLY A 315 -9.56 9.60 -0.11
N THR A 316 -9.22 10.60 0.72
CA THR A 316 -8.57 10.44 2.02
C THR A 316 -9.02 11.54 2.97
N PHE A 317 -8.65 11.43 4.25
CA PHE A 317 -8.90 12.49 5.24
C PHE A 317 -7.61 13.16 5.70
N VAL A 318 -7.71 14.45 6.02
CA VAL A 318 -6.68 15.23 6.69
C VAL A 318 -7.30 15.97 7.87
N THR A 319 -6.61 16.01 9.00
CA THR A 319 -7.03 16.82 10.14
C THR A 319 -6.41 18.21 10.04
N VAL A 320 -7.26 19.21 9.92
CA VAL A 320 -6.86 20.62 9.96
C VAL A 320 -6.86 21.09 11.41
N LEU A 321 -5.67 21.37 11.92
CA LEU A 321 -5.48 21.81 13.29
C LEU A 321 -5.72 23.33 13.39
N SER A 322 -6.38 23.78 14.45
CA SER A 322 -6.47 25.19 14.80
C SER A 322 -5.10 25.68 15.29
N GLY A 323 -4.69 26.89 14.91
CA GLY A 323 -3.53 27.56 15.48
C GLY A 323 -2.22 27.44 14.71
N GLY A 324 -2.25 27.11 13.42
CA GLY A 324 -1.09 27.34 12.55
C GLY A 324 -0.63 28.80 12.62
N LEU A 325 0.68 29.03 12.72
CA LEU A 325 1.28 30.36 12.77
C LEU A 325 2.06 30.62 11.50
N ASN A 326 1.73 31.72 10.82
CA ASN A 326 2.46 32.21 9.66
C ASN A 326 3.46 33.28 10.10
N VAL A 327 4.75 33.01 9.86
CA VAL A 327 5.83 33.90 10.20
C VAL A 327 6.43 34.49 8.91
N ARG A 328 6.45 35.81 8.81
CA ARG A 328 7.19 36.50 7.75
C ARG A 328 8.59 36.86 8.24
N PHE A 329 9.58 36.25 7.62
CA PHE A 329 10.98 36.52 7.93
C PHE A 329 11.57 37.44 6.84
N LEU A 330 11.81 38.73 7.18
CA LEU A 330 12.40 39.71 6.30
C LEU A 330 13.88 39.85 6.60
N GLN A 331 14.71 39.64 5.61
CA GLN A 331 16.18 39.74 5.71
C GLN A 331 16.73 40.75 4.73
N GLY A 332 17.72 41.53 5.19
CA GLY A 332 18.54 42.37 4.33
C GLY A 332 19.41 41.58 3.35
N PRO A 333 20.19 42.27 2.47
CA PRO A 333 20.92 41.63 1.38
C PRO A 333 22.06 40.73 1.84
N ASP A 334 22.58 40.95 3.04
CA ASP A 334 23.73 40.22 3.54
C ASP A 334 23.37 38.86 4.06
N PHE A 335 24.18 37.87 3.69
CA PHE A 335 24.01 36.51 4.23
C PHE A 335 24.37 36.47 5.72
N THR A 336 23.42 36.07 6.56
CA THR A 336 23.65 35.84 7.99
C THR A 336 23.50 34.39 8.36
N TRP A 337 24.42 33.86 9.17
CA TRP A 337 24.29 32.52 9.74
C TRP A 337 23.08 32.45 10.66
N ASP A 338 22.75 33.54 11.34
CA ASP A 338 21.61 33.60 12.26
C ASP A 338 20.30 33.32 11.52
N ALA A 339 20.03 33.98 10.41
CA ALA A 339 18.85 33.74 9.57
C ALA A 339 18.74 32.27 9.16
N LYS A 340 19.82 31.65 8.68
CA LYS A 340 19.81 30.23 8.25
C LYS A 340 19.44 29.27 9.40
N PHE A 341 20.07 29.42 10.56
CA PHE A 341 19.84 28.52 11.70
C PHE A 341 18.50 28.80 12.39
N LEU A 342 18.06 30.04 12.44
CA LEU A 342 16.79 30.44 13.02
C LEU A 342 15.62 29.91 12.18
N ILE A 343 15.62 30.14 10.87
CA ILE A 343 14.61 29.61 9.97
C ILE A 343 14.51 28.08 10.11
N ARG A 344 15.68 27.40 10.12
CA ARG A 344 15.70 25.95 10.31
C ARG A 344 15.12 25.51 11.65
N SER A 345 15.41 26.24 12.73
CA SER A 345 14.93 25.89 14.08
C SER A 345 13.42 26.11 14.22
N ILE A 346 12.89 27.19 13.68
CA ILE A 346 11.45 27.48 13.70
C ILE A 346 10.70 26.47 12.80
N ALA A 347 11.22 26.19 11.61
CA ALA A 347 10.61 25.26 10.66
C ALA A 347 10.57 23.79 11.14
N THR A 348 11.26 23.44 12.23
CA THR A 348 11.10 22.12 12.87
C THR A 348 9.79 21.98 13.65
N SER A 349 9.11 23.09 13.96
CA SER A 349 7.80 23.08 14.63
C SER A 349 6.71 22.93 13.55
N PRO A 350 5.92 21.85 13.55
CA PRO A 350 4.93 21.59 12.50
C PRO A 350 3.79 22.62 12.50
N ASP A 351 3.62 23.34 13.59
CA ASP A 351 2.60 24.36 13.82
C ASP A 351 3.03 25.77 13.37
N ILE A 352 4.25 25.92 12.80
CA ILE A 352 4.78 27.20 12.35
C ILE A 352 5.23 27.10 10.88
N GLU A 353 4.66 27.93 10.03
CA GLU A 353 5.13 28.12 8.65
C GLU A 353 6.00 29.38 8.56
N VAL A 354 7.24 29.22 8.15
CA VAL A 354 8.18 30.35 7.97
C VAL A 354 8.27 30.69 6.52
N ASN A 355 8.00 31.96 6.20
CA ASN A 355 8.04 32.52 4.85
C ASN A 355 9.22 33.54 4.74
N PRO A 356 10.44 33.06 4.41
CA PRO A 356 11.59 33.95 4.28
C PRO A 356 11.53 34.78 2.99
N LYS A 357 11.91 36.05 3.09
CA LYS A 357 12.08 36.97 1.98
C LYS A 357 13.39 37.74 2.12
N LEU A 358 14.28 37.55 1.18
CA LEU A 358 15.47 38.38 1.03
C LEU A 358 15.09 39.65 0.28
N ILE A 359 15.43 40.80 0.83
CA ILE A 359 15.25 42.11 0.18
C ILE A 359 16.65 42.62 -0.21
N SER A 360 16.94 42.61 -1.51
CA SER A 360 18.30 42.82 -2.03
C SER A 360 18.63 44.26 -2.35
N ALA A 361 17.63 45.15 -2.32
CA ALA A 361 17.86 46.57 -2.63
C ALA A 361 16.95 47.49 -1.80
N PRO A 362 17.39 48.67 -1.43
CA PRO A 362 16.54 49.68 -0.79
C PRO A 362 15.32 50.02 -1.63
N ALA A 363 14.28 50.52 -0.96
CA ALA A 363 13.08 51.01 -1.62
C ALA A 363 13.37 52.28 -2.42
N VAL A 364 12.81 52.39 -3.63
CA VAL A 364 12.98 53.58 -4.49
C VAL A 364 11.60 54.22 -4.70
N GLY A 365 11.36 55.38 -4.09
CA GLY A 365 10.07 56.04 -4.06
C GLY A 365 9.03 55.16 -3.37
N ASP A 366 7.87 54.96 -4.03
CA ASP A 366 6.81 54.10 -3.50
C ASP A 366 6.97 52.60 -3.82
N LYS A 367 8.12 52.22 -4.39
CA LYS A 367 8.40 50.79 -4.75
C LYS A 367 9.48 50.22 -3.84
N GLY A 368 9.08 49.38 -2.93
CA GLY A 368 9.97 48.51 -2.13
C GLY A 368 10.27 47.18 -2.81
N GLY A 369 11.21 46.43 -2.27
CA GLY A 369 11.52 45.06 -2.69
C GLY A 369 10.44 44.02 -2.29
N ILE A 370 9.32 44.47 -1.71
CA ILE A 370 8.20 43.70 -1.19
C ILE A 370 6.88 44.39 -1.49
N ASP A 371 5.82 43.68 -1.75
CA ASP A 371 4.50 44.23 -2.04
C ASP A 371 3.80 44.70 -0.76
N ASP A 372 2.98 45.75 -0.87
CA ASP A 372 2.20 46.26 0.27
C ASP A 372 1.24 45.23 0.85
N ASP A 373 0.73 44.33 -0.01
CA ASP A 373 -0.16 43.24 0.38
C ASP A 373 0.45 42.27 1.40
N GLU A 374 1.77 42.23 1.51
CA GLU A 374 2.47 41.43 2.51
C GLU A 374 2.19 41.89 3.95
N PHE A 375 1.71 43.12 4.14
CA PHE A 375 1.36 43.69 5.44
C PHE A 375 -0.15 43.72 5.71
N ASN A 376 -0.96 43.10 4.84
CA ASN A 376 -2.40 43.02 5.04
C ASN A 376 -2.76 42.25 6.31
N PRO A 377 -3.78 42.69 7.07
CA PRO A 377 -4.24 42.02 8.29
C PRO A 377 -4.52 40.54 8.10
N GLY A 378 -3.96 39.73 9.01
CA GLY A 378 -4.19 38.28 9.03
C GLY A 378 -3.40 37.45 8.02
N ARG A 379 -2.52 38.10 7.23
CA ARG A 379 -1.62 37.38 6.32
C ARG A 379 -0.49 36.69 7.08
N TYR A 380 0.13 37.38 8.03
CA TYR A 380 1.14 36.81 8.91
C TYR A 380 0.84 37.12 10.36
N ASP A 381 1.13 36.16 11.25
CA ASP A 381 0.92 36.29 12.69
C ASP A 381 2.14 36.94 13.38
N VAL A 382 3.32 36.80 12.78
CA VAL A 382 4.58 37.37 13.30
C VAL A 382 5.46 37.86 12.16
N TYR A 383 6.06 39.05 12.33
CA TYR A 383 7.11 39.56 11.48
C TYR A 383 8.44 39.54 12.21
N ILE A 384 9.46 39.02 11.54
CA ILE A 384 10.86 39.04 12.00
C ILE A 384 11.66 39.94 11.06
N LEU A 385 12.27 41.00 11.60
CA LEU A 385 13.22 41.85 10.87
C LEU A 385 14.63 41.42 11.26
N SER A 386 15.40 40.92 10.29
CA SER A 386 16.74 40.38 10.49
C SER A 386 17.77 41.14 9.66
N ASP A 387 18.68 41.80 10.32
CA ASP A 387 19.82 42.52 9.71
C ASP A 387 19.45 43.32 8.44
N MET A 388 18.48 44.22 8.57
CA MET A 388 17.89 44.98 7.49
C MET A 388 17.76 46.43 7.87
N ALA A 389 18.21 47.35 7.02
CA ALA A 389 18.07 48.78 7.21
C ALA A 389 16.62 49.25 6.89
N ALA A 390 16.24 50.35 7.50
CA ALA A 390 14.89 50.90 7.41
C ALA A 390 14.48 51.34 5.98
N ASP A 391 15.40 51.76 5.18
CA ASP A 391 15.19 52.21 3.79
C ASP A 391 14.85 51.05 2.82
N PHE A 392 14.92 49.80 3.26
CA PHE A 392 14.45 48.66 2.48
C PHE A 392 12.91 48.51 2.47
N LEU A 393 12.22 49.18 3.40
CA LEU A 393 10.77 49.33 3.41
C LEU A 393 10.35 50.75 3.08
N THR A 394 9.32 50.95 2.27
CA THR A 394 8.75 52.26 2.07
C THR A 394 8.13 52.80 3.36
N GLU A 395 7.96 54.13 3.49
CA GLU A 395 7.27 54.72 4.66
C GLU A 395 5.89 54.13 4.85
N LYS A 396 5.17 53.91 3.74
CA LYS A 396 3.83 53.25 3.78
C LYS A 396 3.90 51.85 4.38
N GLN A 397 4.86 51.03 3.98
CA GLN A 397 5.07 49.66 4.48
C GLN A 397 5.43 49.68 5.97
N GLN A 398 6.30 50.60 6.39
CA GLN A 398 6.64 50.79 7.81
C GLN A 398 5.41 51.18 8.64
N HIS A 399 4.52 52.05 8.14
CA HIS A 399 3.26 52.40 8.77
C HIS A 399 2.29 51.20 8.85
N LEU A 400 2.12 50.45 7.76
CA LEU A 400 1.27 49.26 7.72
C LEU A 400 1.73 48.24 8.76
N LEU A 401 3.02 47.94 8.84
CA LEU A 401 3.60 47.02 9.83
C LEU A 401 3.34 47.50 11.26
N ALA A 402 3.64 48.77 11.54
CA ALA A 402 3.44 49.38 12.86
C ALA A 402 1.97 49.36 13.26
N GLU A 403 1.04 49.60 12.35
CA GLU A 403 -0.40 49.54 12.59
C GLU A 403 -0.88 48.11 12.85
N ALA A 404 -0.39 47.12 12.09
CA ALA A 404 -0.69 45.72 12.30
C ALA A 404 -0.32 45.27 13.73
N VAL A 405 0.88 45.70 14.20
CA VAL A 405 1.31 45.46 15.57
C VAL A 405 0.44 46.15 16.60
N ARG A 406 0.16 47.47 16.47
CA ARG A 406 -0.68 48.19 17.44
C ARG A 406 -2.09 47.64 17.54
N LYS A 407 -2.64 47.14 16.47
CA LYS A 407 -4.00 46.51 16.44
C LYS A 407 -4.01 45.07 16.98
N GLY A 408 -2.86 44.47 17.26
CA GLY A 408 -2.74 43.09 17.71
C GLY A 408 -3.01 42.09 16.61
N GLN A 409 -2.83 42.49 15.35
CA GLN A 409 -3.02 41.62 14.18
C GLN A 409 -1.75 40.81 13.85
N ALA A 410 -0.60 41.27 14.32
CA ALA A 410 0.67 40.57 14.20
C ALA A 410 1.64 40.96 15.36
N GLY A 411 2.53 40.05 15.71
CA GLY A 411 3.67 40.33 16.57
C GLY A 411 4.90 40.79 15.77
N LEU A 412 5.83 41.51 16.40
CA LEU A 412 7.04 41.99 15.78
C LEU A 412 8.28 41.65 16.60
N ILE A 413 9.31 41.13 15.96
CA ILE A 413 10.65 41.07 16.55
C ILE A 413 11.68 41.68 15.59
N MET A 414 12.55 42.52 16.14
CA MET A 414 13.76 42.95 15.45
C MET A 414 14.97 42.24 16.07
N LEU A 415 15.75 41.61 15.21
CA LEU A 415 16.99 40.91 15.58
C LEU A 415 18.19 41.80 15.44
N GLY A 416 19.22 41.57 16.22
CA GLY A 416 20.50 42.24 16.10
C GLY A 416 21.20 41.97 14.77
N GLY A 417 22.05 42.88 14.37
CA GLY A 417 22.84 42.83 13.16
C GLY A 417 23.50 44.18 12.85
N HIS A 418 24.32 44.20 11.81
CA HIS A 418 25.04 45.42 11.42
C HIS A 418 24.11 46.51 10.86
N SER A 419 23.00 46.10 10.24
CA SER A 419 21.97 46.98 9.66
C SER A 419 20.66 47.01 10.45
N SER A 420 20.70 46.60 11.73
CA SER A 420 19.55 46.66 12.61
C SER A 420 19.59 47.84 13.56
N PHE A 421 18.44 48.19 14.15
CA PHE A 421 18.30 49.26 15.14
C PHE A 421 18.90 50.62 14.72
N GLY A 422 19.77 51.23 15.55
CA GLY A 422 20.41 52.54 15.30
C GLY A 422 21.21 52.57 14.02
N PRO A 423 22.16 51.65 13.81
CA PRO A 423 22.94 51.56 12.58
C PRO A 423 22.07 51.38 11.32
N GLY A 424 20.94 50.69 11.42
CA GLY A 424 19.97 50.48 10.34
C GLY A 424 19.03 51.67 10.07
N GLY A 425 19.15 52.76 10.79
CA GLY A 425 18.34 53.97 10.57
C GLY A 425 16.88 53.87 11.05
N TRP A 426 16.54 52.93 11.87
CA TRP A 426 15.16 52.67 12.32
C TRP A 426 14.59 53.75 13.26
N GLY A 427 15.43 54.56 13.92
CA GLY A 427 15.02 55.49 14.95
C GLY A 427 14.01 56.57 14.56
N ARG A 428 13.80 56.82 13.26
CA ARG A 428 12.87 57.86 12.75
C ARG A 428 11.70 57.24 11.96
N THR A 429 11.44 55.97 12.18
CA THR A 429 10.41 55.21 11.42
C THR A 429 9.17 54.94 12.28
N ALA A 430 8.04 54.71 11.61
CA ALA A 430 6.84 54.27 12.30
C ALA A 430 7.02 52.93 13.07
N VAL A 431 7.95 52.07 12.63
CA VAL A 431 8.30 50.82 13.30
C VAL A 431 9.00 51.08 14.64
N ALA A 432 9.83 52.15 14.74
CA ALA A 432 10.44 52.52 16.02
C ALA A 432 9.38 52.74 17.11
N ASP A 433 8.21 53.30 16.76
CA ASP A 433 7.15 53.57 17.77
C ASP A 433 6.63 52.27 18.45
N VAL A 434 6.65 51.12 17.75
CA VAL A 434 6.15 49.86 18.26
C VAL A 434 7.26 48.94 18.81
N LEU A 435 8.52 49.25 18.56
CA LEU A 435 9.65 48.54 19.19
C LEU A 435 9.72 48.84 20.69
N PRO A 436 10.19 47.91 21.55
CA PRO A 436 10.27 48.07 22.98
C PRO A 436 11.50 48.93 23.41
N VAL A 437 12.24 49.47 22.48
CA VAL A 437 13.49 50.21 22.71
C VAL A 437 13.48 51.55 22.03
N GLU A 438 14.17 52.55 22.62
CA GLU A 438 14.54 53.78 21.96
C GLU A 438 15.73 53.50 21.07
N VAL A 439 15.64 53.92 19.83
CA VAL A 439 16.65 53.63 18.78
C VAL A 439 17.32 54.96 18.38
N HIS A 440 18.58 55.08 18.71
CA HIS A 440 19.36 56.29 18.41
C HIS A 440 20.42 55.96 17.33
N PRO A 441 20.71 56.89 16.41
CA PRO A 441 21.73 56.67 15.38
C PRO A 441 23.14 56.40 15.92
N GLY A 442 23.39 56.79 17.18
CA GLY A 442 24.69 56.58 17.83
C GLY A 442 24.79 55.25 18.63
N ASP A 443 23.71 54.47 18.64
CA ASP A 443 23.73 53.17 19.32
C ASP A 443 24.68 52.24 18.54
N GLY A 444 25.70 51.76 19.23
CA GLY A 444 26.74 50.91 18.66
C GLY A 444 26.47 49.41 18.86
N GLN A 445 27.52 48.64 18.59
CA GLN A 445 27.55 47.21 18.85
C GLN A 445 28.55 46.89 19.98
N ILE A 446 28.32 45.76 20.64
CA ILE A 446 29.19 45.19 21.63
C ILE A 446 29.80 43.91 21.01
N GLU A 447 31.13 43.96 20.77
CA GLU A 447 31.86 42.84 20.16
C GLU A 447 33.16 42.55 20.92
N PRO A 448 33.10 42.11 22.17
CA PRO A 448 34.30 41.81 22.94
C PRO A 448 34.98 40.54 22.39
N PRO A 449 36.32 40.43 22.52
CA PRO A 449 37.06 39.26 22.01
C PRO A 449 36.57 37.90 22.51
N ASP A 450 36.10 37.88 23.76
CA ASP A 450 35.59 36.65 24.41
C ASP A 450 34.10 36.37 24.14
N GLY A 451 33.48 37.21 23.28
CA GLY A 451 32.04 37.13 22.94
C GLY A 451 31.13 37.71 24.03
N VAL A 452 29.86 37.72 23.76
CA VAL A 452 28.77 38.21 24.62
C VAL A 452 27.95 37.06 25.18
N ARG A 453 27.88 36.96 26.50
CA ARG A 453 27.03 35.92 27.12
C ARG A 453 25.64 36.51 27.41
N PHE A 454 24.61 35.89 26.91
CA PHE A 454 23.23 36.21 27.25
C PHE A 454 22.93 35.74 28.68
N VAL A 455 22.50 36.61 29.55
CA VAL A 455 22.20 36.32 30.96
C VAL A 455 20.74 36.73 31.23
N PRO A 456 19.83 35.75 31.39
CA PRO A 456 18.48 36.04 31.86
C PRO A 456 18.50 36.65 33.28
N ASN A 457 17.70 37.69 33.50
CA ASN A 457 17.50 38.24 34.85
C ASN A 457 16.37 37.46 35.60
N ALA A 458 16.08 37.83 36.83
CA ALA A 458 15.07 37.16 37.64
C ALA A 458 13.65 37.23 37.04
N VAL A 459 13.31 38.31 36.34
CA VAL A 459 12.05 38.47 35.60
C VAL A 459 12.02 37.52 34.41
N GLY A 460 13.09 37.51 33.64
CA GLY A 460 13.20 36.64 32.44
C GLY A 460 13.13 35.16 32.78
N LEU A 461 13.78 34.69 33.86
CA LEU A 461 13.71 33.29 34.27
C LEU A 461 12.30 32.82 34.65
N ASN A 462 11.46 33.75 35.14
CA ASN A 462 10.07 33.48 35.42
C ASN A 462 9.12 33.75 34.24
N ASN A 463 9.62 34.31 33.14
CA ASN A 463 8.85 34.61 31.98
C ASN A 463 8.80 33.38 31.02
N TYR A 464 7.64 33.12 30.42
CA TYR A 464 7.43 32.05 29.46
C TYR A 464 8.51 31.98 28.39
N LEU A 465 8.97 33.14 27.91
CA LEU A 465 9.95 33.25 26.82
C LEU A 465 11.29 32.55 27.15
N LEU A 466 11.73 32.57 28.39
CA LEU A 466 13.04 32.05 28.80
C LEU A 466 13.00 30.77 29.62
N GLN A 467 11.82 30.16 29.77
CA GLN A 467 11.66 28.86 30.45
C GLN A 467 12.02 27.70 29.53
N VAL A 468 13.30 27.52 29.26
CA VAL A 468 13.81 26.46 28.39
C VAL A 468 13.94 25.10 29.08
N GLY A 469 14.05 25.09 30.41
CA GLY A 469 14.03 23.91 31.27
C GLY A 469 12.64 23.54 31.78
N SER A 470 12.59 22.65 32.77
CA SER A 470 11.36 22.24 33.48
C SER A 470 10.89 23.30 34.50
N ASP A 471 11.81 24.07 35.02
CA ASP A 471 11.59 25.10 36.02
C ASP A 471 12.62 26.24 35.86
N PRO A 472 12.47 27.39 36.59
CA PRO A 472 13.39 28.51 36.47
C PRO A 472 14.84 28.19 36.81
N ALA A 473 15.10 27.28 37.79
CA ALA A 473 16.47 26.94 38.18
C ALA A 473 17.16 26.08 37.10
N VAL A 474 16.47 25.08 36.57
CA VAL A 474 16.98 24.29 35.45
C VAL A 474 17.19 25.17 34.24
N SER A 475 16.26 26.10 33.95
CA SER A 475 16.41 27.05 32.84
C SER A 475 17.66 27.93 33.00
N ALA A 476 17.95 28.42 34.22
CA ALA A 476 19.13 29.23 34.50
C ALA A 476 20.43 28.48 34.19
N GLU A 477 20.53 27.19 34.63
CA GLU A 477 21.70 26.37 34.31
C GLU A 477 21.83 26.07 32.80
N MET A 478 20.71 25.82 32.11
CA MET A 478 20.74 25.64 30.64
C MET A 478 21.23 26.91 29.93
N TRP A 479 20.74 28.08 30.31
CA TRP A 479 21.22 29.36 29.73
C TRP A 479 22.69 29.59 29.99
N LYS A 480 23.19 29.28 31.20
CA LYS A 480 24.59 29.41 31.59
C LYS A 480 25.52 28.49 30.82
N SER A 481 25.05 27.29 30.40
CA SER A 481 25.84 26.32 29.64
C SER A 481 26.04 26.71 28.18
N LEU A 482 25.26 27.66 27.65
CA LEU A 482 25.36 28.06 26.24
C LEU A 482 26.66 28.83 25.94
N ARG A 483 27.15 28.69 24.75
CA ARG A 483 28.32 29.39 24.27
C ARG A 483 28.06 30.91 24.17
N PRO A 484 29.07 31.78 24.46
CA PRO A 484 28.97 33.19 24.15
C PRO A 484 28.62 33.45 22.70
N LEU A 485 27.82 34.48 22.44
CA LEU A 485 27.50 35.00 21.13
C LEU A 485 28.66 35.87 20.65
N ARG A 486 28.70 36.19 19.36
CA ARG A 486 29.80 37.00 18.80
C ARG A 486 29.70 38.47 19.20
N GLY A 487 28.46 38.98 19.22
CA GLY A 487 28.20 40.38 19.54
C GLY A 487 26.76 40.66 19.89
N ALA A 488 26.45 41.89 20.20
CA ALA A 488 25.08 42.36 20.46
C ALA A 488 24.95 43.85 20.06
N ASN A 489 23.75 44.30 19.65
CA ASN A 489 23.44 45.71 19.49
C ASN A 489 23.14 46.33 20.85
N ARG A 490 23.52 47.58 21.03
CA ARG A 490 23.14 48.45 22.17
C ARG A 490 21.82 49.14 21.85
N PHE A 491 20.98 49.24 22.81
CA PHE A 491 19.74 50.02 22.75
C PHE A 491 19.26 50.37 24.19
N THR A 492 18.46 51.38 24.29
CA THR A 492 17.87 51.86 25.54
C THR A 492 16.41 51.36 25.64
N PRO A 493 16.01 50.65 26.68
CA PRO A 493 14.62 50.22 26.85
C PRO A 493 13.68 51.45 27.00
N LYS A 494 12.53 51.39 26.36
CA LYS A 494 11.47 52.39 26.53
C LYS A 494 10.86 52.31 27.92
N ARG A 495 10.28 53.42 28.39
CA ARG A 495 9.53 53.46 29.61
C ARG A 495 8.33 52.47 29.55
N GLY A 496 8.30 51.52 30.49
CA GLY A 496 7.28 50.46 30.53
C GLY A 496 7.60 49.19 29.73
N ALA A 497 8.75 49.14 29.07
CA ALA A 497 9.27 47.93 28.48
C ALA A 497 9.97 47.06 29.54
N GLU A 498 9.88 45.74 29.41
CA GLU A 498 10.43 44.79 30.36
C GLU A 498 11.72 44.17 29.79
N ILE A 499 12.80 44.25 30.62
CA ILE A 499 14.08 43.62 30.27
C ILE A 499 14.07 42.21 30.79
N LEU A 500 14.26 41.21 29.91
CA LEU A 500 14.31 39.79 30.26
C LEU A 500 15.73 39.25 30.37
N GLY A 501 16.68 39.84 29.68
CA GLY A 501 18.07 39.41 29.73
C GLY A 501 19.04 40.49 29.26
N THR A 502 20.28 40.38 29.72
CA THR A 502 21.36 41.35 29.57
C THR A 502 22.63 40.70 29.01
N ALA A 503 23.55 41.48 28.55
CA ALA A 503 24.86 41.07 28.05
C ALA A 503 25.87 40.95 29.22
N ASN A 504 26.45 39.76 29.43
CA ASN A 504 27.55 39.50 30.35
C ASN A 504 27.27 39.71 31.85
N GLY A 505 26.06 40.09 32.30
CA GLY A 505 25.75 40.30 33.71
C GLY A 505 24.40 40.98 33.98
N VAL A 506 23.95 40.99 35.21
CA VAL A 506 22.59 41.42 35.60
C VAL A 506 22.39 42.94 35.43
N ASP A 507 23.42 43.73 35.62
CA ASP A 507 23.38 45.21 35.52
C ASP A 507 24.06 45.72 34.24
N ALA A 508 24.19 44.88 33.23
CA ALA A 508 24.84 45.19 31.96
C ALA A 508 23.85 45.66 30.88
N ASP A 509 24.37 45.95 29.67
CA ASP A 509 23.54 46.38 28.54
C ASP A 509 22.35 45.43 28.26
N PRO A 510 21.12 45.93 28.12
CA PRO A 510 19.96 45.13 27.78
C PRO A 510 20.16 44.39 26.46
N MET A 511 19.79 43.14 26.40
CA MET A 511 19.94 42.30 25.20
C MET A 511 18.62 41.71 24.71
N MET A 512 17.69 41.50 25.59
CA MET A 512 16.31 41.10 25.24
C MET A 512 15.33 41.99 25.99
N VAL A 513 14.54 42.74 25.26
CA VAL A 513 13.50 43.64 25.79
C VAL A 513 12.18 43.33 25.12
N VAL A 514 11.13 43.32 25.89
CA VAL A 514 9.77 43.01 25.42
C VAL A 514 8.80 44.11 25.82
N GLN A 515 7.76 44.31 25.04
CA GLN A 515 6.68 45.26 25.36
C GLN A 515 5.39 44.86 24.69
N GLU A 516 4.28 45.15 25.38
CA GLU A 516 2.95 45.16 24.76
C GLU A 516 2.66 46.61 24.27
N THR A 517 2.40 46.78 22.97
CA THR A 517 2.10 48.09 22.37
C THR A 517 0.71 48.06 21.76
N GLY A 518 -0.24 48.76 22.37
CA GLY A 518 -1.64 48.66 22.00
C GLY A 518 -2.20 47.29 22.35
N LYS A 519 -2.58 46.52 21.33
CA LYS A 519 -3.04 45.12 21.50
C LYS A 519 -2.00 44.12 21.03
N GLY A 520 -0.89 44.55 20.50
CA GLY A 520 0.17 43.70 19.96
C GLY A 520 1.41 43.63 20.86
N ARG A 521 2.31 42.74 20.50
CA ARG A 521 3.55 42.44 21.23
C ARG A 521 4.76 42.67 20.33
N SER A 522 5.81 43.18 20.92
CA SER A 522 7.07 43.38 20.23
C SER A 522 8.27 42.98 21.09
N ILE A 523 9.32 42.54 20.41
CA ILE A 523 10.60 42.15 21.01
C ILE A 523 11.73 42.85 20.31
N ALA A 524 12.69 43.36 21.05
CA ALA A 524 14.03 43.71 20.58
C ALA A 524 15.02 42.69 21.15
N TYR A 525 15.72 41.99 20.26
CA TYR A 525 16.76 41.04 20.66
C TYR A 525 18.06 41.38 19.95
N GLY A 526 19.08 41.79 20.73
CA GLY A 526 20.28 42.39 20.20
C GLY A 526 21.36 41.42 19.70
N GLY A 527 21.24 40.12 19.99
CA GLY A 527 22.30 39.16 19.70
C GLY A 527 22.05 38.29 18.48
N ASP A 528 23.07 37.49 18.15
CA ASP A 528 23.00 36.43 17.14
C ASP A 528 23.00 35.04 17.79
N THR A 529 22.01 34.21 17.53
CA THR A 529 21.79 32.94 18.25
C THR A 529 22.33 31.70 17.53
N TRP A 530 22.83 31.86 16.32
CA TRP A 530 23.29 30.73 15.49
C TRP A 530 24.40 29.89 16.15
N VAL A 531 25.18 30.49 17.04
CA VAL A 531 26.25 29.81 17.78
C VAL A 531 25.69 28.71 18.66
N TRP A 532 24.51 28.91 19.27
CA TRP A 532 23.82 27.91 20.09
C TRP A 532 23.31 26.75 19.23
N ALA A 533 22.81 27.04 18.03
CA ALA A 533 22.30 26.03 17.09
C ALA A 533 23.37 25.10 16.48
N ARG A 534 24.66 25.32 16.82
CA ARG A 534 25.78 24.49 16.33
C ARG A 534 26.28 23.46 17.36
N THR A 535 25.77 23.45 18.56
CA THR A 535 26.18 22.53 19.60
C THR A 535 25.04 21.55 19.92
N GLU A 536 25.38 20.31 20.25
CA GLU A 536 24.41 19.27 20.54
C GLU A 536 23.46 19.67 21.68
N ASP A 537 24.01 20.23 22.74
CA ASP A 537 23.24 20.73 23.91
C ASP A 537 22.46 22.02 23.61
N GLY A 538 22.97 22.86 22.72
CA GLY A 538 22.37 24.15 22.38
C GLY A 538 21.20 24.05 21.38
N ILE A 539 21.18 23.06 20.49
CA ILE A 539 20.11 22.87 19.50
C ILE A 539 18.71 22.76 20.16
N PRO A 540 18.48 21.96 21.21
CA PRO A 540 17.16 21.86 21.85
C PRO A 540 16.76 23.19 22.49
N VAL A 541 17.69 23.89 23.16
CA VAL A 541 17.45 25.20 23.79
C VAL A 541 17.07 26.23 22.72
N HIS A 542 17.84 26.31 21.64
CA HIS A 542 17.60 27.24 20.54
C HIS A 542 16.22 27.01 19.88
N ARG A 543 15.85 25.76 19.64
CA ARG A 543 14.52 25.42 19.08
C ARG A 543 13.39 25.78 20.01
N LYS A 544 13.52 25.46 21.30
CA LYS A 544 12.49 25.75 22.30
C LYS A 544 12.33 27.26 22.51
N PHE A 545 13.43 27.98 22.64
CA PHE A 545 13.44 29.45 22.77
C PHE A 545 12.72 30.12 21.60
N TRP A 546 13.11 29.83 20.37
CA TRP A 546 12.52 30.47 19.20
C TRP A 546 11.05 30.09 19.01
N ARG A 547 10.69 28.85 19.31
CA ARG A 547 9.28 28.46 19.33
C ARG A 547 8.48 29.29 20.34
N GLN A 548 8.98 29.46 21.56
CA GLN A 548 8.34 30.27 22.59
C GLN A 548 8.23 31.74 22.18
N VAL A 549 9.26 32.31 21.54
CA VAL A 549 9.25 33.68 21.00
C VAL A 549 8.09 33.85 19.98
N ILE A 550 7.95 32.94 19.04
CA ILE A 550 6.89 33.02 18.01
C ILE A 550 5.50 32.88 18.65
N PHE A 551 5.32 31.91 19.56
CA PHE A 551 4.04 31.70 20.24
C PHE A 551 3.62 32.89 21.11
N TRP A 552 4.57 33.49 21.82
CA TRP A 552 4.32 34.69 22.64
C TRP A 552 3.93 35.88 21.76
N LEU A 553 4.65 36.14 20.69
CA LEU A 553 4.35 37.25 19.77
C LEU A 553 2.96 37.09 19.11
N ALA A 554 2.54 35.87 18.86
CA ALA A 554 1.23 35.55 18.28
C ALA A 554 0.10 35.40 19.32
N HIS A 555 0.33 35.70 20.61
CA HIS A 555 -0.65 35.52 21.71
C HIS A 555 -1.18 34.08 21.85
N LYS A 556 -0.33 33.07 21.62
CA LYS A 556 -0.69 31.63 21.65
C LYS A 556 -0.04 30.86 22.80
N GLU A 557 0.65 31.51 23.72
CA GLU A 557 1.36 30.88 24.85
C GLU A 557 0.42 30.15 25.84
N ASN A 558 -0.86 30.57 25.92
CA ASN A 558 -1.86 30.03 26.86
C ASN A 558 -2.69 28.88 26.27
N GLN A 559 -2.26 28.20 25.21
CA GLN A 559 -2.93 27.00 24.68
C GLN A 559 -2.70 25.75 25.56
N GLY A 560 -2.79 25.86 26.85
CA GLY A 560 -2.52 24.83 27.84
C GLY A 560 -3.75 24.51 28.73
N SER A 561 -4.79 23.89 28.17
CA SER A 561 -5.71 23.04 28.93
C SER A 561 -5.28 21.58 28.79
N ASP A 562 -5.71 20.72 29.72
CA ASP A 562 -5.56 19.28 29.58
C ASP A 562 -5.99 18.87 28.18
N GLN A 563 -5.08 18.21 27.42
CA GLN A 563 -5.31 17.88 26.01
C GLN A 563 -5.36 16.37 25.85
N VAL A 564 -6.45 15.89 25.31
CA VAL A 564 -6.57 14.53 24.78
C VAL A 564 -6.36 14.61 23.28
N LYS A 565 -5.44 13.80 22.74
CA LYS A 565 -5.18 13.71 21.31
C LYS A 565 -5.31 12.28 20.83
N LEU A 566 -5.93 12.13 19.67
CA LEU A 566 -6.11 10.87 18.96
C LEU A 566 -5.30 10.91 17.66
N ALA A 567 -4.39 9.97 17.52
CA ALA A 567 -3.71 9.71 16.26
C ALA A 567 -4.14 8.35 15.70
N ILE A 568 -4.27 8.25 14.38
CA ILE A 568 -4.52 7.00 13.66
C ILE A 568 -3.39 6.77 12.67
N ASP A 569 -2.99 5.51 12.48
CA ASP A 569 -1.86 5.13 11.62
C ASP A 569 -2.13 5.37 10.14
N ARG A 570 -3.42 5.28 9.73
CA ARG A 570 -3.83 5.46 8.34
C ARG A 570 -5.19 6.12 8.21
N ARG A 571 -5.34 6.95 7.18
CA ARG A 571 -6.58 7.64 6.84
C ARG A 571 -7.44 6.90 5.81
N ARG A 572 -6.90 5.80 5.25
CA ARG A 572 -7.59 4.86 4.37
C ARG A 572 -7.28 3.44 4.81
N ALA A 573 -8.30 2.61 4.88
CA ALA A 573 -8.16 1.19 5.18
C ALA A 573 -9.05 0.37 4.23
N ALA A 574 -8.52 -0.71 3.67
CA ALA A 574 -9.34 -1.66 2.95
C ALA A 574 -10.23 -2.43 3.93
N VAL A 575 -11.39 -2.90 3.46
CA VAL A 575 -12.25 -3.77 4.26
C VAL A 575 -11.46 -4.99 4.73
N GLY A 576 -11.45 -5.24 6.04
CA GLY A 576 -10.68 -6.30 6.69
C GLY A 576 -9.32 -5.86 7.25
N GLN A 577 -8.79 -4.70 6.86
CA GLN A 577 -7.58 -4.14 7.46
C GLN A 577 -7.88 -3.52 8.82
N SER A 578 -6.87 -3.48 9.68
CA SER A 578 -6.96 -2.81 10.98
C SER A 578 -6.43 -1.39 10.91
N VAL A 579 -7.10 -0.48 11.63
CA VAL A 579 -6.66 0.89 11.88
C VAL A 579 -6.17 0.97 13.31
N GLU A 580 -4.89 1.33 13.49
CA GLU A 580 -4.29 1.46 14.82
C GLU A 580 -4.57 2.85 15.40
N LEU A 581 -5.02 2.86 16.62
CA LEU A 581 -5.39 4.07 17.39
C LEU A 581 -4.34 4.32 18.46
N THR A 582 -3.85 5.54 18.52
CA THR A 582 -2.95 5.99 19.60
C THR A 582 -3.58 7.20 20.29
N VAL A 583 -3.86 7.07 21.56
CA VAL A 583 -4.42 8.13 22.41
C VAL A 583 -3.33 8.64 23.33
N THR A 584 -3.16 9.95 23.38
CA THR A 584 -2.25 10.62 24.32
C THR A 584 -3.01 11.69 25.09
N GLY A 585 -2.81 11.71 26.42
CA GLY A 585 -3.33 12.76 27.28
C GLY A 585 -2.18 13.51 27.94
N ARG A 586 -2.22 14.83 27.88
CA ARG A 586 -1.22 15.69 28.53
C ARG A 586 -1.92 16.80 29.33
N ASP A 587 -1.37 17.13 30.49
CA ASP A 587 -1.81 18.29 31.29
C ASP A 587 -1.32 19.61 30.67
N ALA A 588 -1.74 20.74 31.28
CA ALA A 588 -1.32 22.07 30.88
C ALA A 588 0.22 22.30 30.92
N LYS A 589 0.96 21.47 31.65
CA LYS A 589 2.43 21.51 31.73
C LYS A 589 3.10 20.53 30.74
N GLY A 590 2.32 19.75 30.01
CA GLY A 590 2.82 18.75 29.06
C GLY A 590 3.14 17.38 29.68
N ALA A 591 2.86 17.17 30.97
CA ALA A 591 3.03 15.86 31.61
C ALA A 591 1.92 14.88 31.21
N PRO A 592 2.20 13.58 31.14
CA PRO A 592 1.18 12.58 30.78
C PRO A 592 0.07 12.50 31.82
N LEU A 593 -1.18 12.40 31.36
CA LEU A 593 -2.35 12.18 32.22
C LEU A 593 -2.49 10.69 32.48
N THR A 594 -2.05 10.25 33.67
CA THR A 594 -2.08 8.83 34.08
C THR A 594 -3.36 8.40 34.80
N ASP A 595 -4.16 9.36 35.24
CA ASP A 595 -5.39 9.19 36.05
C ASP A 595 -6.67 9.38 35.22
N VAL A 596 -6.58 9.28 33.89
CA VAL A 596 -7.69 9.48 32.96
C VAL A 596 -8.09 8.14 32.32
N VAL A 597 -9.39 7.88 32.28
CA VAL A 597 -9.98 6.76 31.52
C VAL A 597 -10.40 7.25 30.14
N TYR A 598 -9.99 6.55 29.11
CA TYR A 598 -10.30 6.89 27.73
C TYR A 598 -11.42 6.00 27.18
N GLU A 599 -12.54 6.63 26.80
CA GLU A 599 -13.65 5.98 26.08
C GLU A 599 -13.48 6.24 24.60
N THR A 600 -13.28 5.19 23.81
CA THR A 600 -13.08 5.29 22.35
C THR A 600 -14.23 4.61 21.62
N LYS A 601 -14.79 5.28 20.62
CA LYS A 601 -15.90 4.78 19.78
C LYS A 601 -15.62 5.05 18.32
N VAL A 602 -16.03 4.09 17.46
CA VAL A 602 -15.99 4.22 16.01
C VAL A 602 -17.41 4.19 15.48
N GLU A 603 -17.75 5.13 14.61
CA GLU A 603 -19.05 5.22 13.96
C GLU A 603 -18.89 5.45 12.46
N ARG A 604 -19.78 4.88 11.66
CA ARG A 604 -19.86 5.15 10.22
C ARG A 604 -20.63 6.43 10.02
N GLU A 605 -20.04 7.40 9.29
CA GLU A 605 -20.70 8.65 8.90
C GLU A 605 -21.36 8.48 7.53
N GLY A 606 -22.42 9.20 7.30
CA GLY A 606 -23.11 9.29 6.01
C GLY A 606 -24.62 9.19 6.14
N PRO A 607 -25.39 9.65 5.14
CA PRO A 607 -26.82 9.42 5.10
C PRO A 607 -27.07 7.91 5.04
N ALA A 608 -28.09 7.45 5.75
CA ALA A 608 -28.59 6.07 5.60
C ALA A 608 -28.75 5.79 4.09
N ALA A 609 -28.06 4.79 3.59
CA ALA A 609 -27.98 4.51 2.14
C ALA A 609 -29.36 4.12 1.55
N THR A 610 -30.34 3.82 2.39
CA THR A 610 -31.72 3.48 2.00
C THR A 610 -32.70 4.05 3.02
N PRO A 611 -33.86 4.55 2.62
CA PRO A 611 -34.93 4.97 3.55
C PRO A 611 -35.35 3.76 4.41
N GLY A 612 -35.00 3.78 5.72
CA GLY A 612 -35.29 2.70 6.67
C GLY A 612 -34.06 2.01 7.28
N GLU A 613 -32.85 2.27 6.81
CA GLU A 613 -31.63 1.83 7.50
C GLU A 613 -31.39 2.67 8.76
N THR A 614 -31.33 2.00 9.90
CA THR A 614 -30.92 2.64 11.16
C THR A 614 -29.45 3.03 11.06
N PRO A 615 -29.03 4.23 11.51
CA PRO A 615 -27.63 4.58 11.61
C PRO A 615 -26.84 3.47 12.32
N ALA A 616 -25.71 3.08 11.78
CA ALA A 616 -24.89 2.05 12.40
C ALA A 616 -24.54 2.48 13.83
N ALA A 617 -24.80 1.61 14.82
CA ALA A 617 -24.50 1.89 16.20
C ALA A 617 -22.99 2.12 16.35
N ALA A 618 -22.61 3.10 17.17
CA ALA A 618 -21.21 3.36 17.48
C ALA A 618 -20.59 2.14 18.16
N GLU A 619 -19.50 1.62 17.59
CA GLU A 619 -18.79 0.46 18.11
C GLU A 619 -17.72 0.92 19.12
N PRO A 620 -17.71 0.41 20.38
CA PRO A 620 -16.66 0.72 21.32
C PRO A 620 -15.36 0.02 20.92
N VAL A 621 -14.24 0.72 21.08
CA VAL A 621 -12.90 0.17 20.87
C VAL A 621 -12.12 0.27 22.17
N GLU A 622 -11.62 -0.86 22.64
CA GLU A 622 -10.79 -0.90 23.84
C GLU A 622 -9.40 -0.36 23.57
N VAL A 623 -8.91 0.52 24.45
CA VAL A 623 -7.55 1.04 24.41
C VAL A 623 -6.79 0.65 25.67
N TYR A 624 -5.55 0.20 25.50
CA TYR A 624 -4.70 -0.32 26.56
C TYR A 624 -3.49 0.59 26.77
N SER A 625 -3.13 0.87 28.03
CA SER A 625 -1.98 1.67 28.38
C SER A 625 -0.67 1.02 27.94
N ARG A 626 0.20 1.79 27.29
CA ARG A 626 1.55 1.38 26.88
C ARG A 626 2.53 2.54 27.12
N GLY A 627 3.08 2.62 28.31
CA GLY A 627 3.88 3.77 28.76
C GLY A 627 3.05 5.03 28.87
N ASP A 628 3.41 6.09 28.17
CA ASP A 628 2.73 7.39 28.15
C ASP A 628 1.58 7.48 27.15
N GLU A 629 1.27 6.39 26.46
CA GLU A 629 0.26 6.32 25.42
C GLU A 629 -0.74 5.19 25.69
N TRP A 630 -1.94 5.30 25.10
CA TRP A 630 -2.93 4.22 25.04
C TRP A 630 -3.10 3.80 23.60
N ARG A 631 -3.07 2.49 23.34
CA ARG A 631 -3.20 1.93 22.00
C ARG A 631 -4.40 1.02 21.90
N GLY A 632 -5.08 1.09 20.76
CA GLY A 632 -6.19 0.24 20.38
C GLY A 632 -6.11 -0.09 18.89
N SER A 633 -6.87 -1.08 18.45
CA SER A 633 -6.95 -1.48 17.05
C SER A 633 -8.41 -1.67 16.66
N TYR A 634 -8.83 -1.06 15.56
CA TYR A 634 -10.16 -1.23 14.99
C TYR A 634 -10.07 -2.01 13.68
N PRO A 635 -10.61 -3.24 13.61
CA PRO A 635 -10.69 -3.97 12.35
C PRO A 635 -11.82 -3.39 11.49
N ALA A 636 -11.50 -2.86 10.32
CA ALA A 636 -12.46 -2.26 9.38
C ALA A 636 -13.31 -3.32 8.68
N ARG A 637 -14.19 -4.01 9.42
CA ARG A 637 -15.06 -5.10 8.91
C ARG A 637 -16.39 -4.60 8.35
N GLY A 638 -16.68 -3.31 8.51
CA GLY A 638 -17.94 -2.71 8.09
C GLY A 638 -18.03 -2.49 6.57
N LYS A 639 -19.18 -1.96 6.13
CA LYS A 639 -19.40 -1.55 4.73
C LYS A 639 -18.45 -0.40 4.37
N PRO A 640 -18.03 -0.26 3.10
CA PRO A 640 -17.27 0.91 2.63
C PRO A 640 -17.97 2.22 2.97
N GLY A 641 -17.18 3.25 3.24
CA GLY A 641 -17.69 4.59 3.58
C GLY A 641 -16.79 5.36 4.53
N ASP A 642 -17.25 6.51 4.94
CA ASP A 642 -16.55 7.41 5.85
C ASP A 642 -16.81 6.98 7.30
N TYR A 643 -15.75 6.91 8.10
CA TYR A 643 -15.79 6.51 9.51
C TYR A 643 -15.15 7.58 10.38
N LYS A 644 -15.67 7.73 11.59
CA LYS A 644 -15.17 8.63 12.60
C LYS A 644 -14.85 7.89 13.89
N VAL A 645 -13.64 8.07 14.37
CA VAL A 645 -13.23 7.66 15.73
C VAL A 645 -13.36 8.85 16.63
N THR A 646 -13.97 8.68 17.80
CA THR A 646 -14.04 9.70 18.85
C THR A 646 -13.46 9.13 20.12
N VAL A 647 -12.57 9.87 20.76
CA VAL A 647 -12.03 9.58 22.10
C VAL A 647 -12.46 10.65 23.08
N ILE A 648 -12.89 10.23 24.27
CA ILE A 648 -13.25 11.10 25.39
C ILE A 648 -12.42 10.67 26.59
N GLY A 649 -11.60 11.58 27.10
CA GLY A 649 -10.87 11.38 28.37
C GLY A 649 -11.71 11.82 29.56
N ARG A 650 -11.85 10.96 30.57
CA ARG A 650 -12.58 11.26 31.80
C ARG A 650 -11.71 11.05 33.03
N ARG A 651 -11.73 12.04 33.91
CA ARG A 651 -11.12 11.99 35.23
C ARG A 651 -12.22 12.08 36.30
N ASN A 652 -12.35 11.06 37.15
CA ASN A 652 -13.42 10.99 38.14
C ASN A 652 -14.84 11.23 37.58
N GLY A 653 -15.09 10.73 36.35
CA GLY A 653 -16.37 10.87 35.67
C GLY A 653 -16.56 12.20 34.93
N GLN A 654 -15.71 13.20 35.13
CA GLN A 654 -15.76 14.48 34.40
C GLN A 654 -14.90 14.42 33.14
N GLU A 655 -15.40 14.99 32.06
CA GLU A 655 -14.68 15.09 30.79
C GLU A 655 -13.53 16.11 30.94
N VAL A 656 -12.29 15.64 30.66
CA VAL A 656 -11.09 16.48 30.70
C VAL A 656 -10.61 16.85 29.30
N GLY A 657 -11.09 16.14 28.26
CA GLY A 657 -10.78 16.47 26.90
C GLY A 657 -11.40 15.46 25.93
N ARG A 658 -11.51 15.87 24.67
CA ARG A 658 -12.08 15.08 23.57
C ARG A 658 -11.29 15.34 22.30
N ASP A 659 -11.13 14.28 21.50
CA ASP A 659 -10.59 14.40 20.15
C ASP A 659 -11.27 13.41 19.19
N SER A 660 -11.17 13.64 17.90
CA SER A 660 -11.71 12.75 16.89
C SER A 660 -10.84 12.72 15.65
N ALA A 661 -10.94 11.62 14.91
CA ALA A 661 -10.24 11.43 13.65
C ALA A 661 -11.14 10.70 12.67
N ARG A 662 -11.10 11.10 11.39
CA ARG A 662 -11.87 10.45 10.32
C ARG A 662 -10.94 9.61 9.44
N PHE A 663 -11.46 8.50 8.94
CA PHE A 663 -10.79 7.64 7.97
C PHE A 663 -11.80 7.05 7.00
N LEU A 664 -11.33 6.69 5.81
CA LEU A 664 -12.12 6.06 4.76
C LEU A 664 -11.92 4.55 4.80
N VAL A 665 -13.00 3.79 4.89
CA VAL A 665 -12.99 2.35 4.60
C VAL A 665 -13.39 2.17 3.15
N TYR A 666 -12.50 1.59 2.35
CA TYR A 666 -12.77 1.35 0.94
C TYR A 666 -12.75 -0.15 0.64
N GLN A 667 -13.46 -0.48 -0.41
CA GLN A 667 -13.41 -1.83 -0.95
C GLN A 667 -12.21 -1.92 -1.88
N ASP A 668 -11.27 -2.79 -1.52
CA ASP A 668 -10.15 -3.13 -2.41
C ASP A 668 -10.70 -4.11 -3.45
N ASP A 669 -11.03 -3.58 -4.62
CA ASP A 669 -11.57 -4.38 -5.71
C ASP A 669 -10.48 -4.57 -6.76
N ARG A 670 -9.72 -5.66 -6.58
CA ARG A 670 -8.64 -6.03 -7.50
C ARG A 670 -9.11 -6.36 -8.90
N GLU A 671 -10.39 -6.69 -9.04
CA GLU A 671 -11.02 -6.94 -10.33
C GLU A 671 -11.07 -5.69 -11.21
N LEU A 672 -11.30 -4.54 -10.58
CA LEU A 672 -11.37 -3.26 -11.27
C LEU A 672 -10.00 -2.62 -11.51
N GLU A 673 -8.92 -3.18 -10.96
CA GLU A 673 -7.55 -2.73 -11.24
C GLU A 673 -7.10 -3.06 -12.65
N ASN A 674 -7.50 -4.22 -13.16
CA ASN A 674 -7.25 -4.65 -14.54
C ASN A 674 -8.50 -5.30 -15.14
N PRO A 675 -9.42 -4.49 -15.67
CA PRO A 675 -10.71 -4.95 -16.16
C PRO A 675 -10.64 -5.73 -17.49
N SER A 676 -9.45 -5.95 -18.04
CA SER A 676 -9.26 -6.59 -19.33
C SER A 676 -9.38 -8.12 -19.22
N ALA A 677 -10.09 -8.73 -20.18
CA ALA A 677 -10.10 -10.18 -20.31
C ALA A 677 -8.73 -10.72 -20.75
N ASP A 678 -8.37 -11.94 -20.32
CA ASP A 678 -7.16 -12.66 -20.72
C ASP A 678 -7.46 -13.91 -21.58
N PRO A 679 -7.74 -13.74 -22.87
CA PRO A 679 -8.00 -14.86 -23.76
C PRO A 679 -6.76 -15.72 -24.02
N GLU A 680 -5.56 -15.20 -23.78
CA GLU A 680 -4.34 -15.99 -23.95
C GLU A 680 -4.23 -17.05 -22.85
N LEU A 681 -4.54 -16.70 -21.60
CA LEU A 681 -4.62 -17.67 -20.50
C LEU A 681 -5.70 -18.72 -20.78
N ALA A 682 -6.88 -18.30 -21.28
CA ALA A 682 -7.95 -19.20 -21.64
C ALA A 682 -7.51 -20.23 -22.72
N ARG A 683 -6.83 -19.75 -23.77
CA ARG A 683 -6.28 -20.60 -24.85
C ARG A 683 -5.25 -21.58 -24.31
N GLN A 684 -4.33 -21.13 -23.46
CA GLN A 684 -3.31 -21.99 -22.85
C GLN A 684 -3.91 -23.09 -21.97
N ILE A 685 -4.93 -22.78 -21.17
CA ILE A 685 -5.65 -23.77 -20.36
C ILE A 685 -6.29 -24.82 -21.28
N ALA A 686 -6.99 -24.40 -22.33
CA ALA A 686 -7.61 -25.30 -23.29
C ALA A 686 -6.57 -26.20 -23.98
N GLU A 687 -5.47 -25.64 -24.49
CA GLU A 687 -4.40 -26.41 -25.15
C GLU A 687 -3.74 -27.44 -24.21
N ILE A 688 -3.40 -27.03 -22.98
CA ILE A 688 -2.77 -27.93 -21.99
C ILE A 688 -3.66 -29.16 -21.71
N THR A 689 -4.99 -28.97 -21.70
CA THR A 689 -5.95 -30.01 -21.34
C THR A 689 -6.51 -30.78 -22.54
N ALA A 690 -6.03 -30.48 -23.77
CA ALA A 690 -6.59 -30.97 -25.02
C ALA A 690 -8.08 -30.63 -25.19
N GLY A 691 -8.49 -29.48 -24.66
CA GLY A 691 -9.80 -28.86 -24.86
C GLY A 691 -9.77 -27.79 -25.94
N GLU A 692 -10.80 -26.96 -25.98
CA GLU A 692 -10.95 -25.90 -27.00
C GLU A 692 -11.42 -24.59 -26.36
N ALA A 693 -10.91 -23.47 -26.87
CA ALA A 693 -11.44 -22.13 -26.60
C ALA A 693 -12.54 -21.82 -27.62
N VAL A 694 -13.76 -21.59 -27.15
CA VAL A 694 -14.95 -21.47 -27.98
C VAL A 694 -15.66 -20.15 -27.69
N PRO A 695 -16.15 -19.41 -28.71
CA PRO A 695 -17.02 -18.25 -28.48
C PRO A 695 -18.31 -18.60 -27.74
N SER A 696 -18.83 -17.69 -26.92
CA SER A 696 -20.04 -17.92 -26.10
C SER A 696 -21.25 -18.37 -26.91
N GLU A 697 -21.48 -17.80 -28.11
CA GLU A 697 -22.60 -18.12 -29.01
C GLU A 697 -22.47 -19.51 -29.63
N GLN A 698 -21.26 -20.08 -29.66
CA GLN A 698 -20.98 -21.38 -30.25
C GLN A 698 -20.95 -22.53 -29.24
N LEU A 699 -21.01 -22.24 -27.92
CA LEU A 699 -20.92 -23.25 -26.87
C LEU A 699 -21.93 -24.38 -27.03
N ALA A 700 -23.20 -24.05 -27.21
CA ALA A 700 -24.27 -25.05 -27.35
C ALA A 700 -24.06 -25.95 -28.59
N ARG A 701 -23.64 -25.37 -29.72
CA ARG A 701 -23.33 -26.12 -30.95
C ARG A 701 -22.10 -27.01 -30.73
N HIS A 702 -21.05 -26.48 -30.09
CA HIS A 702 -19.84 -27.23 -29.79
C HIS A 702 -20.12 -28.45 -28.94
N LEU A 703 -20.86 -28.26 -27.81
CA LEU A 703 -21.25 -29.37 -26.92
C LEU A 703 -22.18 -30.37 -27.61
N GLY A 704 -23.18 -29.92 -28.35
CA GLY A 704 -24.12 -30.76 -29.08
C GLY A 704 -23.50 -31.56 -30.24
N GLY A 705 -22.35 -31.12 -30.77
CA GLY A 705 -21.59 -31.83 -31.79
C GLY A 705 -20.62 -32.90 -31.26
N LEU A 706 -20.48 -33.03 -29.94
CA LEU A 706 -19.61 -34.01 -29.31
C LEU A 706 -20.25 -35.39 -29.28
N ASP A 707 -19.47 -36.43 -29.60
CA ASP A 707 -19.96 -37.81 -29.51
C ASP A 707 -20.18 -38.20 -28.04
N GLN A 708 -21.34 -38.78 -27.74
CA GLN A 708 -21.69 -39.27 -26.40
C GLN A 708 -20.63 -40.23 -25.85
N SER A 709 -19.96 -41.00 -26.69
CA SER A 709 -18.89 -41.90 -26.34
C SER A 709 -17.68 -41.18 -25.72
N ALA A 710 -17.43 -39.91 -26.12
CA ALA A 710 -16.34 -39.11 -25.61
C ALA A 710 -16.51 -38.77 -24.12
N PHE A 711 -17.73 -38.73 -23.60
CA PHE A 711 -18.03 -38.46 -22.18
C PHE A 711 -18.05 -39.69 -21.30
N THR A 712 -18.60 -40.81 -21.82
CA THR A 712 -18.84 -42.02 -21.01
C THR A 712 -17.77 -43.11 -21.19
N GLU A 713 -16.99 -43.04 -22.26
CA GLU A 713 -15.94 -44.00 -22.55
C GLU A 713 -14.56 -43.41 -22.33
N TYR A 714 -13.69 -44.14 -21.64
CA TYR A 714 -12.30 -43.75 -21.46
C TYR A 714 -11.38 -44.97 -21.63
N PHE A 715 -10.18 -44.69 -22.07
CA PHE A 715 -9.14 -45.70 -22.20
C PHE A 715 -8.40 -45.88 -20.88
N SER A 716 -8.54 -47.04 -20.25
CA SER A 716 -7.77 -47.39 -19.05
C SER A 716 -6.58 -48.24 -19.48
N PRO A 717 -5.34 -47.84 -19.21
CA PRO A 717 -4.20 -48.71 -19.46
C PRO A 717 -4.25 -49.88 -18.44
N THR A 718 -4.44 -51.07 -18.97
CA THR A 718 -4.38 -52.29 -18.16
C THR A 718 -3.03 -52.97 -18.40
N GLU A 719 -2.24 -53.12 -17.38
CA GLU A 719 -0.91 -53.72 -17.44
C GLU A 719 -1.01 -55.24 -17.21
N HIS A 720 -0.72 -56.04 -18.23
CA HIS A 720 -0.61 -57.48 -18.14
C HIS A 720 0.86 -57.87 -18.01
N ARG A 721 1.23 -58.35 -16.81
CA ARG A 721 2.58 -58.80 -16.51
C ARG A 721 2.82 -60.21 -17.03
N ILE A 722 3.68 -60.39 -18.02
CA ILE A 722 3.99 -61.71 -18.64
C ILE A 722 4.88 -62.54 -17.72
N TRP A 723 5.77 -61.94 -17.02
CA TRP A 723 6.79 -62.60 -16.19
C TRP A 723 6.27 -63.11 -14.83
N ASP A 724 5.13 -62.64 -14.35
CA ASP A 724 4.52 -62.92 -13.04
C ASP A 724 3.33 -63.90 -13.15
N ASN A 725 3.43 -64.85 -14.08
CA ASN A 725 2.38 -65.83 -14.34
C ASN A 725 2.83 -67.26 -13.99
N TRP A 726 1.92 -68.06 -13.42
CA TRP A 726 2.22 -69.44 -13.03
C TRP A 726 2.70 -70.35 -14.20
N PRO A 727 2.26 -70.18 -15.48
CA PRO A 727 2.80 -70.96 -16.60
C PRO A 727 4.28 -70.67 -16.84
N PHE A 728 4.73 -69.39 -16.67
CA PHE A 728 6.13 -69.02 -16.80
C PHE A 728 6.99 -69.67 -15.75
N PHE A 729 6.53 -69.64 -14.49
CA PHE A 729 7.18 -70.36 -13.37
C PHE A 729 7.23 -71.86 -13.57
N LEU A 730 6.14 -72.47 -14.06
CA LEU A 730 6.09 -73.91 -14.35
C LEU A 730 7.07 -74.30 -15.44
N LEU A 731 7.13 -73.52 -16.55
CA LEU A 731 8.10 -73.77 -17.65
C LEU A 731 9.54 -73.70 -17.13
N PHE A 732 9.86 -72.69 -16.34
CA PHE A 732 11.19 -72.55 -15.69
C PHE A 732 11.53 -73.73 -14.84
N THR A 733 10.62 -74.15 -13.98
CA THR A 733 10.80 -75.30 -13.05
C THR A 733 10.93 -76.60 -13.82
N LEU A 734 10.15 -76.84 -14.86
CA LEU A 734 10.26 -78.00 -15.71
C LEU A 734 11.60 -78.07 -16.43
N CYS A 735 12.13 -76.99 -16.96
CA CYS A 735 13.43 -76.92 -17.59
C CYS A 735 14.55 -77.34 -16.63
N LEU A 736 14.54 -76.82 -15.41
CA LEU A 736 15.56 -77.13 -14.38
C LEU A 736 15.42 -78.59 -13.88
N THR A 737 14.18 -79.08 -13.69
CA THR A 737 13.94 -80.44 -13.23
C THR A 737 14.34 -81.45 -14.26
N PHE A 738 14.04 -81.19 -15.56
CA PHE A 738 14.46 -82.07 -16.65
C PHE A 738 15.96 -82.05 -16.88
N GLU A 739 16.63 -80.88 -16.76
CA GLU A 739 18.09 -80.79 -16.81
C GLU A 739 18.74 -81.56 -15.68
N TRP A 740 18.23 -81.44 -14.44
CA TRP A 740 18.70 -82.18 -13.28
C TRP A 740 18.49 -83.70 -13.45
N TRP A 741 17.31 -84.15 -13.95
CA TRP A 741 17.00 -85.55 -14.26
C TRP A 741 17.96 -86.13 -15.28
N LEU A 742 18.27 -85.39 -16.37
CA LEU A 742 19.24 -85.80 -17.37
C LEU A 742 20.63 -86.00 -16.80
N ARG A 743 21.07 -85.09 -15.95
CA ARG A 743 22.36 -85.19 -15.27
C ARG A 743 22.43 -86.42 -14.33
N LYS A 744 21.41 -86.64 -13.54
CA LYS A 744 21.30 -87.74 -12.63
C LYS A 744 21.29 -89.10 -13.37
N ARG A 745 20.52 -89.19 -14.45
CA ARG A 745 20.41 -90.41 -15.29
C ARG A 745 21.71 -90.81 -15.96
N HIS A 746 22.55 -89.83 -16.30
CA HIS A 746 23.81 -90.06 -17.01
C HIS A 746 25.07 -89.91 -16.10
N GLY A 747 24.88 -89.82 -14.80
CA GLY A 747 26.00 -89.78 -13.83
C GLY A 747 26.92 -88.59 -13.91
N TRP A 748 26.42 -87.44 -14.30
CA TRP A 748 27.22 -86.21 -14.48
C TRP A 748 27.16 -85.27 -13.24
N VAL A 749 26.89 -85.81 -12.11
CA VAL A 749 26.85 -85.02 -10.86
C VAL A 749 28.26 -84.76 -10.33
#